data_51fb00ce05cd58fff0778f0d226959fc
#
_entry.id   51fb00ce05cd58fff0778f0d226959fc
#
_cell.length_a   1.000
_cell.length_b   1.000
_cell.length_c   1.000
_cell.angle_alpha   90.00
_cell.angle_beta   90.00
_cell.angle_gamma   90.00
#
_symmetry.space_group_name_H-M   'P 1'
#
loop_
_entity.id
_entity.type
_entity.pdbx_description
1 polymer ?
#
loop_
_entity_poly.entity_id
_entity_poly.type
_entity_poly.pdbx_seq_one_letter_code
_entity_poly.pdbx_strand_id
1 'polypeptide(L)'
;MRRIPPLLALLAATLLLMSVAFADGRPTVFYDSHSYDVMGRDLIETVQDWPASNHNKYERHLKMSDWPVPSDRLTDPQTEGARSPFYGVLLHGAYLFTTIWGLAALQSFLAAWVIYLLWRTMAPRAPSWSYLAMIAVAAVGTSISFYTTFAMPDIFAGIGGAAVVLILAQGDRLKKLEIAGLWAVCAYAMVIHKSHWATELLLAFAGGLLLWIVGLSTQSVVRRVVLVVSAAVVAWAAGAVFDQIYQNRTGYRLGHPPFITARVLADGPGEAYMRQACAQTAQGGAQPYVLCKFQTNVGHSTKVKVSGELISNLILWSDKKTLGVFNLASRPQRVGLESEEMRFVVGTVKFDPLGTLGASLWDWGQELVAYQVDDPLRNPSAYLRGHYWPTTMLPKLIPNFQACRPPGDCRPPFNDMVLADWHGVVLVVSLLLLVWRMSLKDVRQSLWRRGLKTGEDPARVGASVLLLVGVLVLNAAVCGILSGPFARYQSRLIWLLPISLGLVASALPMRIKGLAPWIKRRWDGVSDLWERARAQPVIGRFLPPLGGHFMRFCCVGGLGFIVDFGVLTTIVDLGVNKIAARLLSFSVAVVATWLVNRVWTFRDYDGPKRSLAREFGSYLSVQSVGFAANFAVYTAVIYAAPVHNEHLQLLLGSLAGTAAGLVINYLGAKHLVFRRGVRAS
;
A
#
# COMPACT_ATOMS: atom_id res chain seq x y z
N MET A 1 -11.77 -31.85 7.44
CA MET A 1 -11.34 -31.14 6.20
C MET A 1 -9.89 -31.50 5.89
N ARG A 2 -9.62 -32.03 4.71
CA ARG A 2 -8.23 -32.36 4.30
C ARG A 2 -7.40 -31.06 4.23
N ARG A 3 -6.21 -31.04 4.86
CA ARG A 3 -5.30 -29.91 4.78
C ARG A 3 -4.70 -29.88 3.36
N ILE A 4 -4.76 -28.71 2.71
CA ILE A 4 -4.06 -28.49 1.43
C ILE A 4 -2.56 -28.62 1.71
N PRO A 5 -1.79 -29.42 0.91
CA PRO A 5 -0.35 -29.49 1.06
C PRO A 5 0.30 -28.10 0.98
N PRO A 6 1.29 -27.77 1.84
CA PRO A 6 1.88 -26.43 1.91
C PRO A 6 2.40 -25.92 0.56
N LEU A 7 3.04 -26.80 -0.23
CA LEU A 7 3.56 -26.43 -1.55
C LEU A 7 2.44 -26.01 -2.51
N LEU A 8 1.33 -26.77 -2.55
CA LEU A 8 0.18 -26.43 -3.40
C LEU A 8 -0.49 -25.12 -2.95
N ALA A 9 -0.57 -24.87 -1.65
CA ALA A 9 -1.10 -23.61 -1.13
C ALA A 9 -0.21 -22.42 -1.53
N LEU A 10 1.11 -22.58 -1.47
CA LEU A 10 2.07 -21.55 -1.90
C LEU A 10 2.00 -21.31 -3.40
N LEU A 11 1.94 -22.34 -4.22
CA LEU A 11 1.82 -22.19 -5.67
C LEU A 11 0.50 -21.49 -6.05
N ALA A 12 -0.62 -21.89 -5.45
CA ALA A 12 -1.91 -21.23 -5.67
C ALA A 12 -1.88 -19.74 -5.24
N ALA A 13 -1.26 -19.45 -4.09
CA ALA A 13 -1.09 -18.07 -3.62
C ALA A 13 -0.20 -17.25 -4.55
N THR A 14 0.88 -17.82 -5.08
CA THR A 14 1.75 -17.17 -6.07
C THR A 14 0.96 -16.81 -7.33
N LEU A 15 0.16 -17.72 -7.86
CA LEU A 15 -0.67 -17.45 -9.03
C LEU A 15 -1.75 -16.37 -8.76
N LEU A 16 -2.36 -16.38 -7.57
CA LEU A 16 -3.29 -15.32 -7.16
C LEU A 16 -2.61 -13.95 -7.10
N LEU A 17 -1.39 -13.87 -6.58
CA LEU A 17 -0.63 -12.62 -6.52
C LEU A 17 -0.13 -12.15 -7.91
N MET A 18 -0.07 -13.04 -8.90
CA MET A 18 0.23 -12.69 -10.30
C MET A 18 -1.00 -12.28 -11.11
N SER A 19 -2.19 -12.22 -10.50
CA SER A 19 -3.46 -11.96 -11.20
C SER A 19 -3.47 -10.69 -12.04
N VAL A 20 -2.84 -9.61 -11.57
CA VAL A 20 -2.74 -8.35 -12.32
C VAL A 20 -1.91 -8.53 -13.60
N ALA A 21 -0.75 -9.21 -13.53
CA ALA A 21 0.05 -9.46 -14.73
C ALA A 21 -0.68 -10.36 -15.74
N PHE A 22 -1.50 -11.32 -15.26
CA PHE A 22 -2.33 -12.14 -16.15
C PHE A 22 -3.44 -11.32 -16.80
N ALA A 23 -4.07 -10.41 -16.05
CA ALA A 23 -5.12 -9.54 -16.58
C ALA A 23 -4.58 -8.50 -17.58
N ASP A 24 -3.38 -7.96 -17.32
CA ASP A 24 -2.68 -7.02 -18.22
C ASP A 24 -1.97 -7.72 -19.40
N GLY A 25 -1.86 -9.06 -19.34
CA GLY A 25 -1.11 -9.86 -20.31
C GLY A 25 0.41 -9.77 -20.14
N ARG A 26 0.92 -9.06 -19.14
CA ARG A 26 2.35 -8.87 -18.88
C ARG A 26 2.62 -8.32 -17.47
N PRO A 27 3.81 -8.58 -16.90
CA PRO A 27 4.32 -7.83 -15.75
C PRO A 27 4.61 -6.38 -16.11
N THR A 28 4.47 -5.48 -15.13
CA THR A 28 4.65 -4.05 -15.33
C THR A 28 6.11 -3.63 -15.16
N VAL A 29 6.58 -2.75 -16.03
CA VAL A 29 7.90 -2.10 -15.94
C VAL A 29 7.76 -0.60 -15.70
N PHE A 30 8.81 0.04 -15.20
CA PHE A 30 8.86 1.45 -14.91
C PHE A 30 10.12 2.06 -15.53
N TYR A 31 10.16 3.37 -15.72
CA TYR A 31 11.35 4.01 -16.32
C TYR A 31 12.63 3.75 -15.48
N ASP A 32 12.51 3.65 -14.16
CA ASP A 32 13.63 3.30 -13.27
C ASP A 32 14.12 1.85 -13.46
N SER A 33 13.29 0.94 -13.98
CA SER A 33 13.69 -0.45 -14.23
C SER A 33 14.89 -0.54 -15.17
N HIS A 34 14.99 0.39 -16.14
CA HIS A 34 16.16 0.50 -16.99
C HIS A 34 17.44 0.81 -16.19
N SER A 35 17.36 1.76 -15.27
CA SER A 35 18.51 2.15 -14.43
C SER A 35 18.99 1.00 -13.55
N TYR A 36 18.06 0.21 -13.02
CA TYR A 36 18.40 -1.03 -12.29
C TYR A 36 19.07 -2.06 -13.20
N ASP A 37 18.54 -2.30 -14.40
CA ASP A 37 19.11 -3.25 -15.36
C ASP A 37 20.55 -2.90 -15.74
N VAL A 38 20.81 -1.62 -16.04
CA VAL A 38 22.16 -1.11 -16.35
C VAL A 38 23.10 -1.36 -15.17
N MET A 39 22.72 -0.95 -13.95
CA MET A 39 23.56 -1.15 -12.76
C MET A 39 23.80 -2.64 -12.46
N GLY A 40 22.83 -3.50 -12.71
CA GLY A 40 22.98 -4.95 -12.55
C GLY A 40 23.92 -5.57 -13.56
N ARG A 41 23.79 -5.19 -14.82
CA ARG A 41 24.71 -5.61 -15.88
C ARG A 41 26.14 -5.18 -15.57
N ASP A 42 26.34 -3.92 -15.19
CA ASP A 42 27.66 -3.38 -14.89
C ASP A 42 28.32 -4.12 -13.70
N LEU A 43 27.55 -4.53 -12.70
CA LEU A 43 28.06 -5.38 -11.61
C LEU A 43 28.43 -6.77 -12.10
N ILE A 44 27.60 -7.43 -12.92
CA ILE A 44 27.90 -8.77 -13.47
C ILE A 44 29.16 -8.75 -14.32
N GLU A 45 29.28 -7.80 -15.25
CA GLU A 45 30.47 -7.63 -16.10
C GLU A 45 31.71 -7.33 -15.25
N THR A 46 31.54 -6.54 -14.17
CA THR A 46 32.61 -6.24 -13.22
C THR A 46 33.14 -7.48 -12.53
N VAL A 47 32.25 -8.40 -12.14
CA VAL A 47 32.65 -9.67 -11.48
C VAL A 47 33.24 -10.67 -12.48
N GLN A 48 32.70 -10.74 -13.69
CA GLN A 48 33.18 -11.66 -14.74
C GLN A 48 34.59 -11.29 -15.25
N ASP A 49 34.89 -10.01 -15.36
CA ASP A 49 36.18 -9.49 -15.82
C ASP A 49 37.25 -9.39 -14.70
N TRP A 50 36.97 -9.92 -13.52
CA TRP A 50 37.93 -10.01 -12.40
C TRP A 50 38.93 -11.14 -12.66
N PRO A 51 40.24 -10.92 -12.85
CA PRO A 51 41.15 -9.83 -12.50
C PRO A 51 41.67 -8.97 -13.68
N ALA A 52 41.15 -9.10 -14.87
CA ALA A 52 41.65 -8.44 -16.07
C ALA A 52 41.09 -7.00 -16.21
N SER A 53 41.43 -6.10 -15.30
CA SER A 53 40.98 -4.72 -15.35
C SER A 53 41.72 -3.90 -16.41
N ASN A 54 41.10 -3.74 -17.59
CA ASN A 54 41.52 -2.73 -18.55
C ASN A 54 40.60 -1.50 -18.40
N HIS A 55 41.09 -0.42 -17.78
CA HIS A 55 40.40 0.87 -17.60
C HIS A 55 39.66 1.32 -18.89
N ASN A 56 40.30 1.11 -20.04
CA ASN A 56 39.77 1.48 -21.34
C ASN A 56 38.56 0.68 -21.83
N LYS A 57 38.28 -0.50 -21.24
CA LYS A 57 37.12 -1.31 -21.61
C LYS A 57 35.86 -0.81 -20.90
N TYR A 58 36.01 -0.36 -19.65
CA TYR A 58 34.91 0.19 -18.82
C TYR A 58 34.45 1.56 -19.33
N GLU A 59 35.40 2.44 -19.74
CA GLU A 59 35.07 3.70 -20.41
C GLU A 59 34.31 3.52 -21.73
N ARG A 60 34.55 2.41 -22.46
CA ARG A 60 33.83 2.10 -23.70
C ARG A 60 32.37 1.68 -23.45
N HIS A 61 32.08 0.99 -22.38
CA HIS A 61 30.70 0.61 -22.03
C HIS A 61 29.91 1.76 -21.37
N LEU A 62 30.59 2.67 -20.68
CA LEU A 62 30.04 3.93 -20.16
C LEU A 62 29.96 5.04 -21.23
N LYS A 63 30.64 4.91 -22.37
CA LYS A 63 30.38 5.77 -23.53
C LYS A 63 29.01 5.41 -24.09
N MET A 64 28.01 6.14 -23.64
CA MET A 64 26.64 6.16 -24.18
C MET A 64 26.63 6.65 -25.66
N SER A 65 27.66 6.26 -26.47
CA SER A 65 27.80 6.66 -27.88
C SER A 65 26.68 6.10 -28.76
N ASP A 66 25.95 5.07 -28.29
CA ASP A 66 24.86 4.44 -29.03
C ASP A 66 23.47 4.92 -28.61
N TRP A 67 23.41 5.90 -27.72
CA TRP A 67 22.15 6.55 -27.36
C TRP A 67 21.96 7.78 -28.23
N PRO A 68 20.80 7.95 -28.87
CA PRO A 68 20.43 9.24 -29.42
C PRO A 68 20.11 10.19 -28.25
N VAL A 69 21.15 10.64 -27.57
CA VAL A 69 21.05 11.71 -26.57
C VAL A 69 20.87 13.00 -27.34
N PRO A 70 19.84 13.80 -27.09
CA PRO A 70 19.80 15.16 -27.59
C PRO A 70 21.12 15.86 -27.25
N SER A 71 21.71 16.54 -28.21
CA SER A 71 23.03 17.18 -28.14
C SER A 71 23.18 18.24 -27.03
N ASP A 72 22.11 18.53 -26.30
CA ASP A 72 22.03 19.48 -25.18
C ASP A 72 22.08 18.80 -23.78
N ARG A 73 22.12 17.47 -23.71
CA ARG A 73 22.26 16.74 -22.42
C ARG A 73 23.73 16.58 -22.08
N LEU A 74 24.09 17.01 -20.88
CA LEU A 74 25.40 16.79 -20.31
C LEU A 74 25.71 15.28 -20.28
N THR A 75 26.90 14.92 -20.70
CA THR A 75 27.41 13.59 -21.07
C THR A 75 27.57 12.59 -19.90
N ASP A 76 27.12 12.92 -18.69
CA ASP A 76 27.23 12.03 -17.53
C ASP A 76 26.03 11.11 -17.41
N PRO A 77 26.22 9.80 -17.17
CA PRO A 77 25.12 8.85 -16.94
C PRO A 77 24.25 9.31 -15.77
N GLN A 78 23.01 9.68 -16.04
CA GLN A 78 22.06 10.28 -15.08
C GLN A 78 21.69 9.35 -13.91
N THR A 79 22.09 8.09 -13.97
CA THR A 79 21.63 7.03 -13.07
C THR A 79 22.69 6.56 -12.08
N GLU A 80 23.93 7.00 -12.20
CA GLU A 80 25.01 6.61 -11.31
C GLU A 80 24.68 6.97 -9.85
N GLY A 81 24.77 5.98 -8.94
CA GLY A 81 24.54 6.16 -7.51
C GLY A 81 23.07 6.25 -7.06
N ALA A 82 22.12 6.34 -7.97
CA ALA A 82 20.71 6.50 -7.64
C ALA A 82 19.97 5.18 -7.39
N ARG A 83 20.44 4.08 -7.98
CA ARG A 83 19.78 2.76 -7.94
C ARG A 83 20.71 1.67 -7.43
N SER A 84 20.16 0.66 -6.73
CA SER A 84 20.95 -0.44 -6.20
C SER A 84 21.33 -1.45 -7.29
N PRO A 85 22.62 -1.81 -7.43
CA PRO A 85 23.05 -2.84 -8.36
C PRO A 85 22.51 -4.24 -7.99
N PHE A 86 22.24 -4.49 -6.71
CA PHE A 86 21.79 -5.80 -6.25
C PHE A 86 20.39 -6.18 -6.75
N TYR A 87 19.45 -5.22 -6.83
CA TYR A 87 18.19 -5.48 -7.51
C TYR A 87 18.39 -5.57 -9.02
N GLY A 88 19.30 -4.78 -9.57
CA GLY A 88 19.69 -4.83 -10.98
C GLY A 88 20.18 -6.21 -11.41
N VAL A 89 21.00 -6.88 -10.59
CA VAL A 89 21.44 -8.27 -10.85
C VAL A 89 20.24 -9.23 -10.93
N LEU A 90 19.27 -9.08 -10.06
CA LEU A 90 18.05 -9.91 -10.11
C LEU A 90 17.25 -9.66 -11.39
N LEU A 91 17.07 -8.40 -11.77
CA LEU A 91 16.35 -8.00 -12.98
C LEU A 91 17.08 -8.44 -14.24
N HIS A 92 18.40 -8.22 -14.31
CA HIS A 92 19.24 -8.65 -15.42
C HIS A 92 19.32 -10.18 -15.52
N GLY A 93 19.40 -10.87 -14.39
CA GLY A 93 19.32 -12.32 -14.33
C GLY A 93 17.98 -12.84 -14.86
N ALA A 94 16.86 -12.19 -14.55
CA ALA A 94 15.59 -12.54 -15.17
C ALA A 94 15.63 -12.37 -16.69
N TYR A 95 16.26 -11.31 -17.20
CA TYR A 95 16.47 -11.10 -18.63
C TYR A 95 17.29 -12.24 -19.28
N LEU A 96 18.36 -12.69 -18.61
CA LEU A 96 19.24 -13.72 -19.16
C LEU A 96 18.65 -15.14 -19.13
N PHE A 97 17.95 -15.52 -18.04
CA PHE A 97 17.63 -16.92 -17.75
C PHE A 97 16.13 -17.24 -17.90
N THR A 98 15.23 -16.27 -17.73
CA THR A 98 13.79 -16.52 -17.78
C THR A 98 13.07 -15.53 -18.68
N THR A 99 12.50 -14.57 -18.12
CA THR A 99 11.91 -13.33 -18.65
C THR A 99 11.45 -12.56 -17.43
N ILE A 100 10.86 -11.39 -17.62
CA ILE A 100 10.24 -10.63 -16.52
C ILE A 100 9.13 -11.42 -15.78
N TRP A 101 8.55 -12.44 -16.39
CA TRP A 101 7.61 -13.34 -15.74
C TRP A 101 8.25 -14.18 -14.63
N GLY A 102 9.52 -14.60 -14.82
CA GLY A 102 10.27 -15.27 -13.76
C GLY A 102 10.53 -14.37 -12.56
N LEU A 103 10.83 -13.09 -12.80
CA LEU A 103 10.95 -12.11 -11.73
C LEU A 103 9.63 -11.91 -10.97
N ALA A 104 8.52 -11.73 -11.69
CA ALA A 104 7.18 -11.60 -11.11
C ALA A 104 6.78 -12.84 -10.30
N ALA A 105 7.08 -14.05 -10.81
CA ALA A 105 6.82 -15.31 -10.10
C ALA A 105 7.64 -15.41 -8.81
N LEU A 106 8.93 -15.03 -8.84
CA LEU A 106 9.80 -15.05 -7.67
C LEU A 106 9.33 -14.06 -6.60
N GLN A 107 9.02 -12.81 -6.98
CA GLN A 107 8.52 -11.78 -6.06
C GLN A 107 7.18 -12.22 -5.44
N SER A 108 6.25 -12.74 -6.25
CA SER A 108 4.97 -13.26 -5.79
C SER A 108 5.13 -14.47 -4.86
N PHE A 109 6.07 -15.37 -5.16
CA PHE A 109 6.37 -16.54 -4.31
C PHE A 109 6.94 -16.12 -2.96
N LEU A 110 7.88 -15.16 -2.93
CA LEU A 110 8.46 -14.65 -1.68
C LEU A 110 7.39 -13.97 -0.81
N ALA A 111 6.51 -13.16 -1.41
CA ALA A 111 5.39 -12.57 -0.70
C ALA A 111 4.43 -13.63 -0.14
N ALA A 112 4.03 -14.61 -0.97
CA ALA A 112 3.19 -15.72 -0.54
C ALA A 112 3.83 -16.53 0.59
N TRP A 113 5.13 -16.80 0.52
CA TRP A 113 5.86 -17.55 1.54
C TRP A 113 5.94 -16.80 2.88
N VAL A 114 6.26 -15.50 2.89
CA VAL A 114 6.30 -14.69 4.11
C VAL A 114 4.92 -14.59 4.75
N ILE A 115 3.87 -14.36 3.95
CA ILE A 115 2.48 -14.34 4.44
C ILE A 115 2.06 -15.73 4.96
N TYR A 116 2.50 -16.82 4.31
CA TYR A 116 2.26 -18.18 4.78
C TYR A 116 2.89 -18.44 6.15
N LEU A 117 4.13 -17.97 6.37
CA LEU A 117 4.79 -18.09 7.66
C LEU A 117 4.07 -17.29 8.75
N LEU A 118 3.59 -16.07 8.45
CA LEU A 118 2.76 -15.27 9.37
C LEU A 118 1.47 -16.06 9.73
N TRP A 119 0.75 -16.54 8.73
CA TRP A 119 -0.49 -17.29 8.94
C TRP A 119 -0.24 -18.58 9.74
N ARG A 120 0.74 -19.37 9.39
CA ARG A 120 1.05 -20.64 10.06
C ARG A 120 1.45 -20.44 11.52
N THR A 121 2.26 -19.41 11.80
CA THR A 121 2.76 -19.14 13.16
C THR A 121 1.73 -18.46 14.04
N MET A 122 0.91 -17.57 13.50
CA MET A 122 -0.12 -16.86 14.25
C MET A 122 -1.42 -17.67 14.39
N ALA A 123 -1.80 -18.44 13.37
CA ALA A 123 -3.05 -19.18 13.30
C ALA A 123 -2.86 -20.70 13.07
N PRO A 124 -2.12 -21.44 13.93
CA PRO A 124 -1.71 -22.83 13.66
C PRO A 124 -2.89 -23.81 13.60
N ARG A 125 -4.05 -23.42 14.14
CA ARG A 125 -5.29 -24.24 14.12
C ARG A 125 -6.24 -23.87 12.99
N ALA A 126 -5.96 -22.82 12.22
CA ALA A 126 -6.81 -22.37 11.14
C ALA A 126 -6.77 -23.34 9.93
N PRO A 127 -7.88 -23.50 9.21
CA PRO A 127 -7.91 -24.34 8.01
C PRO A 127 -7.13 -23.69 6.86
N SER A 128 -6.47 -24.48 6.03
CA SER A 128 -5.60 -23.99 4.93
C SER A 128 -6.32 -23.07 3.93
N TRP A 129 -7.63 -23.22 3.75
CA TRP A 129 -8.40 -22.33 2.89
C TRP A 129 -8.43 -20.88 3.39
N SER A 130 -8.30 -20.65 4.72
CA SER A 130 -8.27 -19.28 5.27
C SER A 130 -7.03 -18.50 4.82
N TYR A 131 -5.90 -19.19 4.63
CA TYR A 131 -4.71 -18.59 4.03
C TYR A 131 -4.99 -18.15 2.58
N LEU A 132 -5.55 -19.03 1.74
CA LEU A 132 -5.85 -18.70 0.34
C LEU A 132 -6.93 -17.61 0.23
N ALA A 133 -7.95 -17.65 1.08
CA ALA A 133 -8.96 -16.60 1.13
C ALA A 133 -8.36 -15.23 1.49
N MET A 134 -7.44 -15.19 2.46
CA MET A 134 -6.73 -13.97 2.83
C MET A 134 -5.88 -13.43 1.67
N ILE A 135 -5.15 -14.32 0.97
CA ILE A 135 -4.38 -13.94 -0.23
C ILE A 135 -5.31 -13.42 -1.34
N ALA A 136 -6.43 -14.11 -1.61
CA ALA A 136 -7.37 -13.69 -2.64
C ALA A 136 -7.97 -12.31 -2.36
N VAL A 137 -8.37 -12.06 -1.10
CA VAL A 137 -8.87 -10.73 -0.67
C VAL A 137 -7.78 -9.67 -0.83
N ALA A 138 -6.54 -9.96 -0.43
CA ALA A 138 -5.44 -9.02 -0.58
C ALA A 138 -5.11 -8.76 -2.06
N ALA A 139 -5.11 -9.79 -2.91
CA ALA A 139 -4.78 -9.71 -4.33
C ALA A 139 -5.79 -8.85 -5.12
N VAL A 140 -7.08 -8.94 -4.78
CA VAL A 140 -8.14 -8.18 -5.46
C VAL A 140 -8.42 -6.85 -4.78
N GLY A 141 -8.25 -6.79 -3.46
CA GLY A 141 -8.63 -5.66 -2.63
C GLY A 141 -7.49 -4.67 -2.33
N THR A 142 -6.27 -4.93 -2.79
CA THR A 142 -5.12 -4.07 -2.50
C THR A 142 -4.10 -4.05 -3.63
N SER A 143 -3.08 -3.25 -3.43
CA SER A 143 -1.96 -3.06 -4.36
C SER A 143 -0.99 -4.25 -4.47
N ILE A 144 -1.11 -5.31 -3.67
CA ILE A 144 -0.08 -6.36 -3.59
C ILE A 144 0.22 -7.01 -4.94
N SER A 145 -0.83 -7.36 -5.73
CA SER A 145 -0.66 -7.99 -7.04
C SER A 145 0.00 -7.08 -8.07
N PHE A 146 -0.17 -5.77 -7.94
CA PHE A 146 0.54 -4.78 -8.75
C PHE A 146 2.03 -4.78 -8.43
N TYR A 147 2.40 -4.74 -7.15
CA TYR A 147 3.80 -4.65 -6.74
C TYR A 147 4.56 -5.97 -6.81
N THR A 148 3.90 -7.13 -6.67
CA THR A 148 4.57 -8.43 -6.88
C THR A 148 4.93 -8.66 -8.34
N THR A 149 4.23 -8.03 -9.27
CA THR A 149 4.46 -8.14 -10.72
C THR A 149 5.13 -6.91 -11.34
N PHE A 150 5.57 -5.97 -10.51
CA PHE A 150 6.26 -4.76 -10.90
C PHE A 150 7.77 -4.98 -10.91
N ALA A 151 8.45 -4.64 -12.01
CA ALA A 151 9.89 -4.81 -12.16
C ALA A 151 10.67 -3.73 -11.39
N MET A 152 10.38 -3.62 -10.11
CA MET A 152 10.93 -2.65 -9.16
C MET A 152 11.09 -3.32 -7.78
N PRO A 153 11.99 -2.81 -6.92
CA PRO A 153 12.23 -3.38 -5.60
C PRO A 153 11.10 -3.12 -4.58
N ASP A 154 10.05 -2.43 -4.96
CA ASP A 154 9.01 -1.88 -4.08
C ASP A 154 8.32 -2.91 -3.19
N ILE A 155 8.00 -4.09 -3.72
CA ILE A 155 7.35 -5.15 -2.93
C ILE A 155 8.18 -5.59 -1.73
N PHE A 156 9.51 -5.47 -1.81
CA PHE A 156 10.41 -5.88 -0.72
C PHE A 156 10.30 -4.99 0.52
N ALA A 157 9.77 -3.77 0.42
CA ALA A 157 9.46 -2.95 1.60
C ALA A 157 8.46 -3.67 2.54
N GLY A 158 7.40 -4.24 1.98
CA GLY A 158 6.40 -4.98 2.76
C GLY A 158 6.87 -6.37 3.15
N ILE A 159 7.54 -7.10 2.25
CA ILE A 159 8.08 -8.45 2.52
C ILE A 159 9.15 -8.38 3.60
N GLY A 160 10.10 -7.44 3.51
CA GLY A 160 11.17 -7.24 4.49
C GLY A 160 10.61 -6.85 5.86
N GLY A 161 9.72 -5.85 5.91
CA GLY A 161 9.07 -5.48 7.16
C GLY A 161 8.29 -6.63 7.81
N ALA A 162 7.56 -7.43 7.04
CA ALA A 162 6.87 -8.63 7.53
C ALA A 162 7.84 -9.72 8.00
N ALA A 163 9.00 -9.87 7.34
CA ALA A 163 10.06 -10.79 7.77
C ALA A 163 10.67 -10.35 9.11
N VAL A 164 10.92 -9.06 9.32
CA VAL A 164 11.34 -8.52 10.62
C VAL A 164 10.30 -8.83 11.70
N VAL A 165 9.01 -8.63 11.44
CA VAL A 165 7.91 -8.96 12.38
C VAL A 165 7.93 -10.45 12.73
N LEU A 166 8.13 -11.34 11.75
CA LEU A 166 8.25 -12.78 11.97
C LEU A 166 9.43 -13.12 12.89
N ILE A 167 10.60 -12.58 12.62
CA ILE A 167 11.79 -12.79 13.43
C ILE A 167 11.56 -12.29 14.86
N LEU A 168 11.01 -11.08 15.01
CA LEU A 168 10.81 -10.44 16.30
C LEU A 168 9.70 -11.10 17.13
N ALA A 169 8.50 -11.30 16.56
CA ALA A 169 7.34 -11.73 17.33
C ALA A 169 7.11 -13.24 17.32
N GLN A 170 7.57 -13.97 16.28
CA GLN A 170 7.26 -15.37 16.06
C GLN A 170 8.52 -16.28 16.02
N GLY A 171 9.71 -15.76 16.33
CA GLY A 171 10.98 -16.46 16.16
C GLY A 171 11.08 -17.82 16.85
N ASP A 172 10.39 -18.02 17.96
CA ASP A 172 10.29 -19.31 18.67
C ASP A 172 9.41 -20.36 17.99
N ARG A 173 8.55 -19.95 17.04
CA ARG A 173 7.67 -20.83 16.25
C ARG A 173 8.21 -21.14 14.85
N LEU A 174 9.35 -20.59 14.50
CA LEU A 174 10.05 -20.77 13.22
C LEU A 174 11.13 -21.82 13.31
N LYS A 175 11.33 -22.55 12.21
CA LYS A 175 12.46 -23.47 12.05
C LYS A 175 13.73 -22.68 11.76
N LYS A 176 14.92 -23.24 12.07
CA LYS A 176 16.21 -22.57 11.81
C LYS A 176 16.38 -22.15 10.34
N LEU A 177 16.00 -23.01 9.40
CA LEU A 177 16.07 -22.70 7.98
C LEU A 177 15.10 -21.58 7.56
N GLU A 178 13.93 -21.47 8.20
CA GLU A 178 12.99 -20.39 7.97
C GLU A 178 13.50 -19.06 8.49
N ILE A 179 14.15 -19.08 9.68
CA ILE A 179 14.83 -17.90 10.24
C ILE A 179 15.96 -17.45 9.31
N ALA A 180 16.78 -18.38 8.80
CA ALA A 180 17.85 -18.06 7.85
C ALA A 180 17.29 -17.47 6.53
N GLY A 181 16.21 -18.04 6.00
CA GLY A 181 15.54 -17.49 4.82
C GLY A 181 14.94 -16.10 5.04
N LEU A 182 14.29 -15.87 6.19
CA LEU A 182 13.76 -14.55 6.55
C LEU A 182 14.88 -13.53 6.77
N TRP A 183 15.99 -13.96 7.39
CA TRP A 183 17.17 -13.12 7.53
C TRP A 183 17.75 -12.71 6.17
N ALA A 184 17.84 -13.65 5.23
CA ALA A 184 18.29 -13.36 3.88
C ALA A 184 17.33 -12.39 3.15
N VAL A 185 16.01 -12.54 3.33
CA VAL A 185 15.01 -11.60 2.80
C VAL A 185 15.19 -10.20 3.39
N CYS A 186 15.40 -10.07 4.71
CA CYS A 186 15.69 -8.78 5.35
C CYS A 186 16.97 -8.16 4.79
N ALA A 187 18.09 -8.92 4.76
CA ALA A 187 19.37 -8.43 4.24
C ALA A 187 19.23 -7.97 2.76
N TYR A 188 18.51 -8.75 1.95
CA TYR A 188 18.26 -8.40 0.56
C TYR A 188 17.37 -7.15 0.44
N ALA A 189 16.26 -7.07 1.18
CA ALA A 189 15.40 -5.89 1.19
C ALA A 189 16.17 -4.62 1.57
N MET A 190 17.03 -4.69 2.57
CA MET A 190 17.85 -3.58 3.06
C MET A 190 18.92 -3.14 2.04
N VAL A 191 19.57 -4.07 1.34
CA VAL A 191 20.64 -3.72 0.37
C VAL A 191 20.10 -3.15 -0.93
N ILE A 192 18.86 -3.49 -1.30
CA ILE A 192 18.27 -3.02 -2.56
C ILE A 192 17.65 -1.63 -2.47
N HIS A 193 17.34 -1.13 -1.25
CA HIS A 193 16.74 0.19 -1.10
C HIS A 193 17.00 0.83 0.28
N LYS A 194 17.56 2.05 0.29
CA LYS A 194 17.94 2.74 1.54
C LYS A 194 16.76 2.96 2.52
N SER A 195 15.54 3.21 2.02
CA SER A 195 14.37 3.38 2.89
C SER A 195 13.98 2.09 3.61
N HIS A 196 14.18 0.92 3.00
CA HIS A 196 13.92 -0.37 3.65
C HIS A 196 14.89 -0.58 4.83
N TRP A 197 16.19 -0.28 4.60
CA TRP A 197 17.22 -0.35 5.65
C TRP A 197 16.84 0.49 6.88
N ALA A 198 16.42 1.74 6.67
CA ALA A 198 16.00 2.63 7.76
C ALA A 198 14.72 2.14 8.45
N THR A 199 13.69 1.77 7.68
CA THR A 199 12.41 1.30 8.21
C THR A 199 12.56 0.02 9.03
N GLU A 200 13.32 -0.97 8.54
CA GLU A 200 13.49 -2.26 9.20
C GLU A 200 14.34 -2.15 10.46
N LEU A 201 15.36 -1.28 10.48
CA LEU A 201 16.12 -1.00 11.71
C LEU A 201 15.27 -0.29 12.76
N LEU A 202 14.52 0.75 12.39
CA LEU A 202 13.63 1.43 13.32
C LEU A 202 12.59 0.45 13.87
N LEU A 203 12.04 -0.42 13.01
CA LEU A 203 11.11 -1.47 13.42
C LEU A 203 11.77 -2.47 14.39
N ALA A 204 13.04 -2.85 14.16
CA ALA A 204 13.74 -3.77 15.04
C ALA A 204 13.87 -3.21 16.47
N PHE A 205 14.25 -1.95 16.62
CA PHE A 205 14.40 -1.31 17.93
C PHE A 205 13.04 -1.00 18.57
N ALA A 206 12.15 -0.32 17.88
CA ALA A 206 10.81 0.01 18.39
C ALA A 206 9.98 -1.25 18.68
N GLY A 207 10.07 -2.24 17.79
CA GLY A 207 9.40 -3.52 17.94
C GLY A 207 9.99 -4.36 19.07
N GLY A 208 11.31 -4.36 19.21
CA GLY A 208 12.01 -4.98 20.35
C GLY A 208 11.55 -4.40 21.69
N LEU A 209 11.47 -3.07 21.77
CA LEU A 209 10.95 -2.36 22.95
C LEU A 209 9.48 -2.74 23.25
N LEU A 210 8.62 -2.73 22.23
CA LEU A 210 7.22 -3.14 22.37
C LEU A 210 7.12 -4.58 22.92
N LEU A 211 7.86 -5.52 22.35
CA LEU A 211 7.82 -6.92 22.77
C LEU A 211 8.34 -7.11 24.20
N TRP A 212 9.35 -6.34 24.61
CA TRP A 212 9.82 -6.31 25.99
C TRP A 212 8.75 -5.79 26.96
N ILE A 213 8.08 -4.70 26.60
CA ILE A 213 6.96 -4.14 27.38
C ILE A 213 5.83 -5.18 27.54
N VAL A 214 5.48 -5.89 26.47
CA VAL A 214 4.39 -6.91 26.46
C VAL A 214 4.83 -8.23 27.13
N GLY A 215 6.10 -8.34 27.56
CA GLY A 215 6.57 -9.41 28.45
C GLY A 215 7.53 -10.43 27.84
N LEU A 216 8.06 -10.19 26.64
CA LEU A 216 9.14 -11.02 26.11
C LEU A 216 10.42 -10.80 26.93
N SER A 217 11.17 -11.86 27.22
CA SER A 217 12.40 -11.75 28.01
C SER A 217 13.46 -10.91 27.31
N THR A 218 14.23 -10.14 28.06
CA THR A 218 15.32 -9.28 27.55
C THR A 218 16.28 -10.06 26.65
N GLN A 219 16.68 -11.26 27.07
CA GLN A 219 17.60 -12.12 26.31
C GLN A 219 17.00 -12.50 24.95
N SER A 220 15.68 -12.83 24.90
CA SER A 220 15.00 -13.13 23.64
C SER A 220 14.90 -11.90 22.73
N VAL A 221 14.57 -10.73 23.29
CA VAL A 221 14.52 -9.47 22.54
C VAL A 221 15.88 -9.15 21.94
N VAL A 222 16.92 -9.12 22.77
CA VAL A 222 18.28 -8.78 22.32
C VAL A 222 18.71 -9.73 21.19
N ARG A 223 18.56 -11.05 21.38
CA ARG A 223 18.93 -12.03 20.34
C ARG A 223 18.22 -11.77 19.01
N ARG A 224 16.93 -11.45 19.04
CA ARG A 224 16.12 -11.22 17.83
C ARG A 224 16.44 -9.88 17.15
N VAL A 225 16.65 -8.82 17.95
CA VAL A 225 17.09 -7.51 17.45
C VAL A 225 18.49 -7.62 16.84
N VAL A 226 19.43 -8.29 17.51
CA VAL A 226 20.80 -8.52 16.99
C VAL A 226 20.75 -9.27 15.65
N LEU A 227 19.84 -10.24 15.49
CA LEU A 227 19.69 -10.95 14.23
C LEU A 227 19.25 -10.01 13.08
N VAL A 228 18.31 -9.08 13.32
CA VAL A 228 17.90 -8.09 12.31
C VAL A 228 19.02 -7.07 12.06
N VAL A 229 19.70 -6.60 13.12
CA VAL A 229 20.83 -5.68 12.99
C VAL A 229 21.98 -6.33 12.21
N SER A 230 22.23 -7.62 12.38
CA SER A 230 23.25 -8.33 11.59
C SER A 230 22.92 -8.35 10.09
N ALA A 231 21.63 -8.46 9.71
CA ALA A 231 21.22 -8.33 8.33
C ALA A 231 21.50 -6.91 7.79
N ALA A 232 21.23 -5.88 8.60
CA ALA A 232 21.51 -4.49 8.23
C ALA A 232 23.01 -4.21 8.07
N VAL A 233 23.86 -4.80 8.93
CA VAL A 233 25.33 -4.69 8.81
C VAL A 233 25.81 -5.37 7.52
N VAL A 234 25.30 -6.55 7.21
CA VAL A 234 25.66 -7.25 5.96
C VAL A 234 25.22 -6.45 4.74
N ALA A 235 23.99 -5.90 4.75
CA ALA A 235 23.50 -5.07 3.68
C ALA A 235 24.35 -3.80 3.47
N TRP A 236 24.71 -3.13 4.56
CA TRP A 236 25.61 -1.97 4.52
C TRP A 236 26.99 -2.33 3.99
N ALA A 237 27.59 -3.42 4.49
CA ALA A 237 28.91 -3.89 4.07
C ALA A 237 28.91 -4.26 2.57
N ALA A 238 27.87 -4.92 2.09
CA ALA A 238 27.74 -5.24 0.67
C ALA A 238 27.70 -3.98 -0.21
N GLY A 239 26.95 -2.95 0.21
CA GLY A 239 26.95 -1.64 -0.47
C GLY A 239 28.32 -0.98 -0.47
N ALA A 240 28.99 -0.92 0.69
CA ALA A 240 30.32 -0.32 0.81
C ALA A 240 31.38 -1.07 -0.03
N VAL A 241 31.31 -2.39 -0.07
CA VAL A 241 32.18 -3.21 -0.95
C VAL A 241 31.94 -2.90 -2.42
N PHE A 242 30.67 -2.78 -2.84
CA PHE A 242 30.34 -2.40 -4.19
C PHE A 242 30.90 -1.02 -4.53
N ASP A 243 30.68 0.00 -3.70
CA ASP A 243 31.18 1.36 -3.91
C ASP A 243 32.72 1.39 -4.03
N GLN A 244 33.43 0.60 -3.21
CA GLN A 244 34.88 0.47 -3.29
C GLN A 244 35.36 -0.21 -4.58
N ILE A 245 34.67 -1.29 -5.00
CA ILE A 245 34.97 -1.99 -6.26
C ILE A 245 34.72 -1.04 -7.43
N TYR A 246 33.61 -0.33 -7.43
CA TYR A 246 33.26 0.66 -8.46
C TYR A 246 34.36 1.75 -8.55
N GLN A 247 34.74 2.32 -7.40
CA GLN A 247 35.79 3.35 -7.33
C GLN A 247 37.15 2.83 -7.86
N ASN A 248 37.55 1.62 -7.45
CA ASN A 248 38.82 1.03 -7.91
C ASN A 248 38.83 0.75 -9.42
N ARG A 249 37.67 0.47 -10.00
CA ARG A 249 37.54 0.17 -11.44
C ARG A 249 37.40 1.37 -12.31
N THR A 250 36.63 2.36 -11.90
CA THR A 250 36.33 3.56 -12.71
C THR A 250 37.25 4.72 -12.41
N GLY A 251 38.01 4.68 -11.30
CA GLY A 251 38.77 5.82 -10.79
C GLY A 251 37.90 6.92 -10.17
N TYR A 252 36.58 6.75 -10.12
CA TYR A 252 35.64 7.75 -9.63
C TYR A 252 34.82 7.22 -8.45
N ARG A 253 34.61 8.08 -7.45
CA ARG A 253 33.66 7.78 -6.37
C ARG A 253 32.22 7.98 -6.88
N LEU A 254 31.37 7.03 -6.52
CA LEU A 254 29.94 7.12 -6.81
C LEU A 254 29.29 8.20 -5.95
N GLY A 255 28.69 9.22 -6.55
CA GLY A 255 27.97 10.28 -5.83
C GLY A 255 26.50 9.91 -5.67
N HIS A 256 26.01 9.82 -4.44
CA HIS A 256 24.61 9.53 -4.17
C HIS A 256 23.74 10.80 -4.14
N PRO A 257 22.50 10.74 -4.61
CA PRO A 257 21.58 11.88 -4.56
C PRO A 257 21.31 12.34 -3.12
N PRO A 258 21.39 13.66 -2.84
CA PRO A 258 21.14 14.22 -1.51
C PRO A 258 19.62 14.39 -1.27
N PHE A 259 18.91 13.29 -1.02
CA PHE A 259 17.46 13.25 -0.89
C PHE A 259 16.94 14.13 0.25
N ILE A 260 17.59 14.09 1.42
CA ILE A 260 17.15 14.85 2.60
C ILE A 260 17.37 16.35 2.36
N THR A 261 18.49 16.73 1.74
CA THR A 261 18.74 18.13 1.33
C THR A 261 17.64 18.62 0.38
N ALA A 262 17.34 17.86 -0.67
CA ALA A 262 16.29 18.24 -1.62
C ALA A 262 14.91 18.34 -0.93
N ARG A 263 14.66 17.50 0.08
CA ARG A 263 13.42 17.56 0.86
C ARG A 263 13.32 18.84 1.67
N VAL A 264 14.29 19.13 2.54
CA VAL A 264 14.24 20.34 3.38
C VAL A 264 14.26 21.63 2.57
N LEU A 265 14.85 21.62 1.36
CA LEU A 265 14.78 22.74 0.40
C LEU A 265 13.33 22.91 -0.12
N ALA A 266 12.69 21.82 -0.50
CA ALA A 266 11.32 21.83 -1.01
C ALA A 266 10.31 22.27 0.06
N ASP A 267 10.56 21.98 1.33
CA ASP A 267 9.72 22.31 2.47
C ASP A 267 9.80 23.79 2.90
N GLY A 268 10.81 24.50 2.41
CA GLY A 268 11.02 25.93 2.68
C GLY A 268 12.12 26.25 3.70
N PRO A 269 12.21 25.63 4.89
CA PRO A 269 13.26 25.93 5.87
C PRO A 269 14.68 25.80 5.31
N GLY A 270 14.93 24.78 4.47
CA GLY A 270 16.23 24.57 3.81
C GLY A 270 16.54 25.66 2.80
N GLU A 271 15.57 26.14 2.02
CA GLU A 271 15.77 27.24 1.09
C GLU A 271 16.12 28.53 1.83
N ALA A 272 15.42 28.82 2.93
CA ALA A 272 15.68 29.99 3.77
C ALA A 272 17.08 29.93 4.38
N TYR A 273 17.48 28.77 4.94
CA TYR A 273 18.84 28.54 5.46
C TYR A 273 19.91 28.69 4.36
N MET A 274 19.69 28.10 3.18
CA MET A 274 20.61 28.19 2.06
C MET A 274 20.85 29.65 1.65
N ARG A 275 19.79 30.45 1.54
CA ARG A 275 19.90 31.89 1.20
C ARG A 275 20.78 32.61 2.20
N GLN A 276 20.62 32.38 3.51
CA GLN A 276 21.44 33.00 4.54
C GLN A 276 22.89 32.51 4.49
N ALA A 277 23.12 31.19 4.44
CA ALA A 277 24.45 30.60 4.44
C ALA A 277 25.27 31.02 3.20
N CYS A 278 24.63 31.06 2.03
CA CYS A 278 25.30 31.42 0.80
C CYS A 278 25.52 32.95 0.66
N ALA A 279 24.68 33.80 1.28
CA ALA A 279 24.87 35.27 1.28
C ALA A 279 26.13 35.71 2.06
N GLN A 280 26.55 35.00 3.08
CA GLN A 280 27.78 35.27 3.83
C GLN A 280 29.04 35.17 2.96
N THR A 281 28.96 34.50 1.82
CA THR A 281 30.07 34.34 0.85
C THR A 281 30.25 35.55 -0.07
N ALA A 282 29.19 36.34 -0.26
CA ALA A 282 29.27 37.57 -1.08
C ALA A 282 30.25 38.62 -0.53
N GLN A 283 30.74 38.41 0.72
CA GLN A 283 31.71 39.26 1.41
C GLN A 283 33.19 38.77 1.27
N GLY A 284 33.50 37.89 0.30
CA GLY A 284 34.85 37.48 -0.02
C GLY A 284 35.36 36.18 0.62
N GLY A 285 34.49 35.41 1.29
CA GLY A 285 34.82 34.08 1.86
C GLY A 285 34.62 32.92 0.88
N ALA A 286 35.20 31.74 1.20
CA ALA A 286 34.95 30.50 0.46
C ALA A 286 33.48 30.08 0.60
N GLN A 287 32.88 29.50 -0.46
CA GLN A 287 31.51 29.00 -0.41
C GLN A 287 31.36 27.89 0.62
N PRO A 288 30.41 28.00 1.57
CA PRO A 288 30.26 27.02 2.65
C PRO A 288 29.73 25.66 2.15
N TYR A 289 29.02 25.67 1.01
CA TYR A 289 28.40 24.48 0.39
C TYR A 289 28.56 24.51 -1.13
N VAL A 290 28.74 23.33 -1.76
CA VAL A 290 28.65 23.14 -3.21
C VAL A 290 27.26 23.55 -3.72
N LEU A 291 26.22 23.31 -2.92
CA LEU A 291 24.84 23.69 -3.16
C LEU A 291 24.66 25.19 -3.48
N CYS A 292 25.53 26.08 -2.96
CA CYS A 292 25.46 27.51 -3.22
C CYS A 292 25.62 27.86 -4.71
N LYS A 293 26.31 27.03 -5.49
CA LYS A 293 26.43 27.18 -6.94
C LYS A 293 25.10 27.04 -7.69
N PHE A 294 24.13 26.37 -7.05
CA PHE A 294 22.81 26.05 -7.62
C PHE A 294 21.69 26.88 -6.98
N GLN A 295 22.00 27.96 -6.24
CA GLN A 295 21.02 28.77 -5.52
C GLN A 295 19.88 29.28 -6.43
N THR A 296 20.21 29.72 -7.65
CA THR A 296 19.22 30.17 -8.64
C THR A 296 18.30 29.04 -9.07
N ASN A 297 18.85 27.84 -9.31
CA ASN A 297 18.10 26.66 -9.71
C ASN A 297 17.10 26.23 -8.61
N VAL A 298 17.55 26.18 -7.36
CA VAL A 298 16.69 25.89 -6.22
C VAL A 298 15.55 26.92 -6.12
N GLY A 299 15.89 28.22 -6.15
CA GLY A 299 14.89 29.28 -6.06
C GLY A 299 13.89 29.33 -7.22
N HIS A 300 14.24 28.78 -8.39
CA HIS A 300 13.28 28.56 -9.48
C HIS A 300 12.45 27.30 -9.25
N SER A 301 13.05 26.18 -8.82
CA SER A 301 12.37 24.92 -8.58
C SER A 301 11.29 25.05 -7.49
N THR A 302 11.55 25.79 -6.42
CA THR A 302 10.60 26.01 -5.32
C THR A 302 9.39 26.88 -5.70
N LYS A 303 9.51 27.67 -6.77
CA LYS A 303 8.44 28.55 -7.27
C LYS A 303 7.59 27.92 -8.37
N VAL A 304 8.09 26.88 -9.04
CA VAL A 304 7.37 26.22 -10.13
C VAL A 304 6.31 25.30 -9.57
N LYS A 305 5.06 25.48 -10.00
CA LYS A 305 3.96 24.54 -9.74
C LYS A 305 3.80 23.62 -10.94
N VAL A 306 4.30 22.38 -10.84
CA VAL A 306 4.05 21.32 -11.82
C VAL A 306 3.02 20.37 -11.22
N SER A 307 1.90 20.19 -11.92
CA SER A 307 0.85 19.27 -11.45
C SER A 307 1.39 17.84 -11.36
N GLY A 308 1.28 17.23 -10.20
CA GLY A 308 1.65 15.83 -9.96
C GLY A 308 3.15 15.56 -9.79
N GLU A 309 4.01 16.58 -9.69
CA GLU A 309 5.45 16.41 -9.47
C GLU A 309 5.89 17.11 -8.18
N LEU A 310 6.67 16.40 -7.34
CA LEU A 310 7.21 16.98 -6.12
C LEU A 310 8.36 17.92 -6.40
N ILE A 311 8.44 19.03 -5.67
CA ILE A 311 9.51 20.02 -5.76
C ILE A 311 10.88 19.37 -5.49
N SER A 312 10.98 18.45 -4.53
CA SER A 312 12.21 17.71 -4.25
C SER A 312 12.70 16.92 -5.46
N ASN A 313 11.80 16.34 -6.26
CA ASN A 313 12.13 15.66 -7.50
C ASN A 313 12.62 16.61 -8.58
N LEU A 314 11.99 17.79 -8.70
CA LEU A 314 12.47 18.82 -9.63
C LEU A 314 13.90 19.24 -9.28
N ILE A 315 14.20 19.42 -7.99
CA ILE A 315 15.55 19.77 -7.51
C ILE A 315 16.56 18.66 -7.86
N LEU A 316 16.19 17.39 -7.64
CA LEU A 316 17.11 16.28 -7.90
C LEU A 316 17.25 15.98 -9.40
N TRP A 317 16.13 15.82 -10.12
CA TRP A 317 16.09 15.09 -11.37
C TRP A 317 15.78 15.93 -12.61
N SER A 318 15.40 17.21 -12.45
CA SER A 318 15.12 18.03 -13.62
C SER A 318 16.37 18.19 -14.51
N ASP A 319 16.20 17.97 -15.80
CA ASP A 319 17.20 18.20 -16.85
C ASP A 319 17.19 19.65 -17.38
N LYS A 320 16.21 20.45 -16.95
CA LYS A 320 16.13 21.86 -17.32
C LYS A 320 17.23 22.65 -16.63
N LYS A 321 18.05 23.37 -17.42
CA LYS A 321 19.19 24.18 -16.94
C LYS A 321 18.83 25.16 -15.81
N THR A 322 17.57 25.54 -15.69
CA THR A 322 17.08 26.51 -14.71
C THR A 322 16.50 25.89 -13.44
N LEU A 323 16.29 24.56 -13.38
CA LEU A 323 15.60 23.90 -12.27
C LEU A 323 16.47 22.88 -11.55
N GLY A 324 17.05 21.92 -12.26
CA GLY A 324 17.79 20.81 -11.66
C GLY A 324 19.01 21.24 -10.85
N VAL A 325 19.39 20.41 -9.89
CA VAL A 325 20.63 20.52 -9.12
C VAL A 325 21.49 19.27 -9.33
N PHE A 326 21.07 18.12 -8.80
CA PHE A 326 21.88 16.91 -8.82
C PHE A 326 22.10 16.38 -10.24
N ASN A 327 21.07 16.42 -11.07
CA ASN A 327 21.16 15.95 -12.46
C ASN A 327 22.07 16.83 -13.34
N LEU A 328 22.16 18.13 -13.03
CA LEU A 328 23.02 19.08 -13.72
C LEU A 328 24.43 19.17 -13.14
N ALA A 329 24.65 18.62 -11.93
CA ALA A 329 25.96 18.66 -11.26
C ALA A 329 26.96 17.73 -11.94
N SER A 330 28.23 18.19 -12.09
CA SER A 330 29.34 17.34 -12.50
C SER A 330 29.64 16.27 -11.43
N ARG A 331 30.34 15.17 -11.79
CA ARG A 331 30.73 14.12 -10.86
C ARG A 331 31.36 14.63 -9.55
N PRO A 332 32.36 15.51 -9.56
CA PRO A 332 32.90 16.08 -8.32
C PRO A 332 31.86 16.86 -7.51
N GLN A 333 30.96 17.59 -8.19
CA GLN A 333 29.89 18.33 -7.49
C GLN A 333 28.86 17.39 -6.87
N ARG A 334 28.51 16.26 -7.50
CA ARG A 334 27.61 15.24 -6.92
C ARG A 334 28.19 14.66 -5.64
N VAL A 335 29.47 14.29 -5.64
CA VAL A 335 30.19 13.82 -4.44
C VAL A 335 30.23 14.92 -3.36
N GLY A 336 30.42 16.18 -3.75
CA GLY A 336 30.36 17.32 -2.85
C GLY A 336 28.97 17.49 -2.22
N LEU A 337 27.90 17.48 -3.03
CA LEU A 337 26.50 17.57 -2.56
C LEU A 337 26.15 16.44 -1.58
N GLU A 338 26.58 15.20 -1.86
CA GLU A 338 26.41 14.07 -0.95
C GLU A 338 27.15 14.28 0.37
N SER A 339 28.43 14.67 0.31
CA SER A 339 29.28 14.81 1.49
C SER A 339 28.84 15.93 2.44
N GLU A 340 28.18 16.95 1.93
CA GLU A 340 27.67 18.09 2.71
C GLU A 340 26.23 17.91 3.20
N GLU A 341 25.49 16.87 2.73
CA GLU A 341 24.06 16.68 3.01
C GLU A 341 23.72 16.80 4.49
N MET A 342 24.36 15.98 5.33
CA MET A 342 24.06 15.98 6.78
C MET A 342 24.42 17.28 7.46
N ARG A 343 25.51 17.94 7.04
CA ARG A 343 25.90 19.24 7.58
C ARG A 343 24.88 20.32 7.22
N PHE A 344 24.35 20.29 5.99
CA PHE A 344 23.32 21.20 5.52
C PHE A 344 21.99 20.97 6.26
N VAL A 345 21.54 19.73 6.38
CA VAL A 345 20.30 19.36 7.08
C VAL A 345 20.35 19.76 8.55
N VAL A 346 21.44 19.46 9.26
CA VAL A 346 21.63 19.87 10.65
C VAL A 346 21.64 21.41 10.77
N GLY A 347 22.27 22.11 9.82
CA GLY A 347 22.24 23.58 9.73
C GLY A 347 20.80 24.12 9.59
N THR A 348 20.02 23.52 8.71
CA THR A 348 18.59 23.85 8.52
C THR A 348 17.78 23.66 9.80
N VAL A 349 17.92 22.49 10.45
CA VAL A 349 17.19 22.22 11.71
C VAL A 349 17.59 23.21 12.82
N LYS A 350 18.86 23.61 12.91
CA LYS A 350 19.31 24.62 13.89
C LYS A 350 18.78 26.01 13.55
N PHE A 351 18.64 26.33 12.25
CA PHE A 351 18.16 27.62 11.78
C PHE A 351 16.65 27.80 12.03
N ASP A 352 15.85 26.78 11.68
CA ASP A 352 14.39 26.79 11.88
C ASP A 352 13.91 25.41 12.37
N PRO A 353 14.03 25.14 13.70
CA PRO A 353 13.65 23.83 14.25
C PRO A 353 12.15 23.56 14.20
N LEU A 354 11.30 24.59 14.41
CA LEU A 354 9.85 24.40 14.43
C LEU A 354 9.29 24.30 13.04
N GLY A 355 9.75 25.09 12.08
CA GLY A 355 9.37 24.98 10.69
C GLY A 355 9.76 23.62 10.09
N THR A 356 11.00 23.15 10.36
CA THR A 356 11.46 21.84 9.91
C THR A 356 10.64 20.70 10.53
N LEU A 357 10.33 20.76 11.83
CA LEU A 357 9.50 19.76 12.49
C LEU A 357 8.07 19.78 11.93
N GLY A 358 7.48 20.97 11.76
CA GLY A 358 6.13 21.12 11.22
C GLY A 358 5.99 20.54 9.81
N ALA A 359 6.95 20.83 8.92
CA ALA A 359 7.01 20.29 7.57
C ALA A 359 7.17 18.76 7.59
N SER A 360 8.07 18.23 8.42
CA SER A 360 8.29 16.78 8.57
C SER A 360 7.02 16.04 9.04
N LEU A 361 6.30 16.59 10.01
CA LEU A 361 5.03 16.03 10.49
C LEU A 361 3.92 16.08 9.43
N TRP A 362 3.89 17.15 8.65
CA TRP A 362 2.96 17.30 7.54
C TRP A 362 3.19 16.25 6.46
N ASP A 363 4.45 16.07 6.04
CA ASP A 363 4.84 15.09 5.03
C ASP A 363 4.59 13.66 5.50
N TRP A 364 4.89 13.37 6.77
CA TRP A 364 4.52 12.08 7.37
C TRP A 364 3.02 11.83 7.32
N GLY A 365 2.22 12.84 7.67
CA GLY A 365 0.76 12.75 7.61
C GLY A 365 0.23 12.51 6.20
N GLN A 366 0.79 13.22 5.20
CA GLN A 366 0.44 13.02 3.79
C GLN A 366 0.79 11.61 3.32
N GLU A 367 2.00 11.12 3.65
CA GLU A 367 2.44 9.79 3.25
C GLU A 367 1.59 8.68 3.89
N LEU A 368 1.15 8.83 5.16
CA LEU A 368 0.29 7.85 5.84
C LEU A 368 -1.02 7.57 5.09
N VAL A 369 -1.56 8.56 4.38
CA VAL A 369 -2.83 8.44 3.65
C VAL A 369 -2.66 8.25 2.14
N ALA A 370 -1.42 8.22 1.65
CA ALA A 370 -1.11 8.05 0.24
C ALA A 370 -1.13 6.54 -0.12
N TYR A 371 -2.24 6.05 -0.69
CA TYR A 371 -2.43 4.62 -0.96
C TYR A 371 -2.69 4.27 -2.43
N GLN A 372 -2.76 5.27 -3.31
CA GLN A 372 -3.08 5.07 -4.73
C GLN A 372 -1.97 4.30 -5.46
N VAL A 373 -2.37 3.48 -6.43
CA VAL A 373 -1.47 2.69 -7.26
C VAL A 373 -1.21 3.44 -8.57
N ASP A 374 -0.43 4.52 -8.51
CA ASP A 374 -0.19 5.38 -9.67
C ASP A 374 0.87 4.82 -10.60
N ASP A 375 2.08 4.59 -10.08
CA ASP A 375 3.24 4.22 -10.90
C ASP A 375 3.11 2.88 -11.63
N PRO A 376 2.60 1.78 -11.02
CA PRO A 376 2.35 0.53 -11.73
C PRO A 376 1.27 0.62 -12.83
N LEU A 377 0.42 1.65 -12.76
CA LEU A 377 -0.66 1.89 -13.74
C LEU A 377 -0.28 2.92 -14.81
N ARG A 378 0.83 3.65 -14.62
CA ARG A 378 1.26 4.64 -15.61
C ARG A 378 1.55 3.99 -16.96
N ASN A 379 1.06 4.64 -17.99
CA ASN A 379 1.18 4.17 -19.36
C ASN A 379 2.65 3.98 -19.77
N PRO A 380 3.03 2.78 -20.22
CA PRO A 380 4.37 2.54 -20.79
C PRO A 380 4.70 3.43 -21.98
N SER A 381 3.77 4.18 -22.57
CA SER A 381 4.06 5.17 -23.62
C SER A 381 5.07 6.24 -23.20
N ALA A 382 5.24 6.49 -21.89
CA ALA A 382 6.33 7.32 -21.39
C ALA A 382 7.72 6.75 -21.74
N TYR A 383 7.83 5.43 -21.95
CA TYR A 383 9.03 4.73 -22.37
C TYR A 383 9.29 4.80 -23.88
N LEU A 384 8.25 5.15 -24.66
CA LEU A 384 8.34 5.15 -26.13
C LEU A 384 8.89 6.44 -26.72
N ARG A 385 9.09 7.48 -25.91
CA ARG A 385 9.61 8.78 -26.38
C ARG A 385 11.13 8.77 -26.49
N GLY A 386 11.64 8.09 -27.52
CA GLY A 386 13.05 8.25 -27.95
C GLY A 386 14.13 7.60 -27.08
N HIS A 387 13.75 6.71 -26.14
CA HIS A 387 14.72 6.00 -25.32
C HIS A 387 15.10 4.65 -25.93
N TYR A 388 16.39 4.30 -25.90
CA TYR A 388 16.95 3.04 -26.41
C TYR A 388 16.34 1.80 -25.74
N TRP A 389 16.13 1.83 -24.43
CA TRP A 389 15.65 0.71 -23.65
C TRP A 389 14.27 0.17 -24.09
N PRO A 390 13.24 1.01 -24.39
CA PRO A 390 11.97 0.53 -24.94
C PRO A 390 12.10 -0.19 -26.28
N THR A 391 13.05 0.21 -27.12
CA THR A 391 13.17 -0.31 -28.48
C THR A 391 13.97 -1.60 -28.57
N THR A 392 14.90 -1.83 -27.65
CA THR A 392 15.84 -2.96 -27.70
C THR A 392 15.69 -3.95 -26.55
N MET A 393 15.48 -3.49 -25.32
CA MET A 393 15.48 -4.34 -24.13
C MET A 393 14.06 -4.79 -23.74
N LEU A 394 13.06 -3.91 -23.76
CA LEU A 394 11.70 -4.28 -23.40
C LEU A 394 11.09 -5.37 -24.29
N PRO A 395 11.28 -5.40 -25.63
CA PRO A 395 10.81 -6.51 -26.45
C PRO A 395 11.41 -7.87 -26.08
N LYS A 396 12.62 -7.87 -25.51
CA LYS A 396 13.30 -9.10 -25.05
C LYS A 396 12.82 -9.52 -23.65
N LEU A 397 12.55 -8.54 -22.76
CA LEU A 397 12.08 -8.80 -21.39
C LEU A 397 10.62 -9.18 -21.35
N ILE A 398 9.79 -8.59 -22.20
CA ILE A 398 8.34 -8.77 -22.23
C ILE A 398 7.96 -9.32 -23.60
N PRO A 399 7.65 -10.62 -23.71
CA PRO A 399 7.09 -11.19 -24.93
C PRO A 399 5.84 -10.40 -25.35
N ASN A 400 5.69 -10.14 -26.64
CA ASN A 400 4.60 -9.36 -27.23
C ASN A 400 4.56 -7.86 -26.87
N PHE A 401 5.65 -7.28 -26.32
CA PHE A 401 5.71 -5.83 -26.08
C PHE A 401 5.42 -5.00 -27.35
N GLN A 402 5.70 -5.54 -28.53
CA GLN A 402 5.40 -4.89 -29.80
C GLN A 402 3.89 -4.68 -30.04
N ALA A 403 3.01 -5.48 -29.42
CA ALA A 403 1.57 -5.29 -29.47
C ALA A 403 1.10 -3.98 -28.82
N CYS A 404 1.98 -3.33 -28.08
CA CYS A 404 1.74 -2.02 -27.48
C CYS A 404 2.05 -0.83 -28.40
N ARG A 405 2.24 -1.03 -29.69
CA ARG A 405 2.46 0.04 -30.68
C ARG A 405 1.26 0.15 -31.62
N PRO A 406 0.75 1.35 -31.90
CA PRO A 406 1.18 2.70 -31.51
C PRO A 406 0.82 3.08 -30.08
N PRO A 407 1.34 4.25 -29.58
CA PRO A 407 1.06 4.77 -28.25
C PRO A 407 -0.45 4.90 -28.02
N GLY A 408 -0.98 4.22 -27.05
CA GLY A 408 -2.41 4.18 -26.71
C GLY A 408 -2.94 2.78 -26.41
N ASP A 409 -2.35 1.74 -27.03
CA ASP A 409 -2.82 0.35 -26.87
C ASP A 409 -2.28 -0.35 -25.61
N CYS A 410 -1.39 0.31 -24.86
CA CYS A 410 -0.77 -0.24 -23.68
C CYS A 410 -1.34 0.28 -22.37
N ARG A 411 -2.56 0.76 -22.37
CA ARG A 411 -3.22 1.10 -21.11
C ARG A 411 -3.55 -0.20 -20.37
N PRO A 412 -3.17 -0.32 -19.08
CA PRO A 412 -3.65 -1.43 -18.29
C PRO A 412 -5.18 -1.45 -18.32
N PRO A 413 -5.82 -2.63 -18.27
CA PRO A 413 -7.27 -2.75 -18.30
C PRO A 413 -7.95 -2.23 -17.02
N PHE A 414 -7.20 -1.49 -16.19
CA PHE A 414 -7.64 -0.99 -14.89
C PHE A 414 -7.80 0.52 -14.95
N ASN A 415 -8.92 1.00 -14.43
CA ASN A 415 -9.13 2.42 -14.18
C ASN A 415 -8.52 2.78 -12.82
N ASP A 416 -7.60 3.73 -12.79
CA ASP A 416 -6.86 4.17 -11.60
C ASP A 416 -7.77 4.75 -10.51
N MET A 417 -8.81 5.53 -10.87
CA MET A 417 -9.77 6.07 -9.90
C MET A 417 -10.61 4.96 -9.25
N VAL A 418 -11.12 4.02 -10.06
CA VAL A 418 -11.91 2.88 -9.55
C VAL A 418 -11.09 2.02 -8.60
N LEU A 419 -9.82 1.77 -8.94
CA LEU A 419 -8.91 1.04 -8.07
C LEU A 419 -8.63 1.78 -6.77
N ALA A 420 -8.41 3.10 -6.83
CA ALA A 420 -8.18 3.92 -5.65
C ALA A 420 -9.38 3.87 -4.71
N ASP A 421 -10.60 4.04 -5.21
CA ASP A 421 -11.83 3.98 -4.43
C ASP A 421 -12.03 2.59 -3.81
N TRP A 422 -11.85 1.53 -4.60
CA TRP A 422 -11.97 0.13 -4.13
C TRP A 422 -10.95 -0.19 -3.05
N HIS A 423 -9.67 0.12 -3.28
CA HIS A 423 -8.62 -0.07 -2.29
C HIS A 423 -8.89 0.76 -1.04
N GLY A 424 -9.35 2.01 -1.18
CA GLY A 424 -9.73 2.88 -0.07
C GLY A 424 -10.81 2.26 0.80
N VAL A 425 -11.87 1.71 0.21
CA VAL A 425 -12.93 1.01 0.96
C VAL A 425 -12.38 -0.20 1.70
N VAL A 426 -11.58 -1.05 1.04
CA VAL A 426 -10.98 -2.24 1.67
C VAL A 426 -10.07 -1.85 2.83
N LEU A 427 -9.26 -0.80 2.67
CA LEU A 427 -8.35 -0.31 3.71
C LEU A 427 -9.11 0.25 4.91
N VAL A 428 -10.10 1.13 4.69
CA VAL A 428 -10.90 1.72 5.77
C VAL A 428 -11.66 0.64 6.54
N VAL A 429 -12.32 -0.29 5.84
CA VAL A 429 -13.04 -1.42 6.47
C VAL A 429 -12.05 -2.28 7.25
N SER A 430 -10.89 -2.60 6.68
CA SER A 430 -9.86 -3.40 7.36
C SER A 430 -9.35 -2.71 8.61
N LEU A 431 -9.07 -1.41 8.55
CA LEU A 431 -8.62 -0.62 9.69
C LEU A 431 -9.67 -0.59 10.82
N LEU A 432 -10.91 -0.27 10.48
CA LEU A 432 -11.99 -0.20 11.47
C LEU A 432 -12.24 -1.54 12.16
N LEU A 433 -12.29 -2.63 11.39
CA LEU A 433 -12.45 -3.98 11.91
C LEU A 433 -11.24 -4.43 12.75
N LEU A 434 -10.03 -4.05 12.33
CA LEU A 434 -8.80 -4.35 13.06
C LEU A 434 -8.74 -3.59 14.38
N VAL A 435 -9.00 -2.28 14.40
CA VAL A 435 -9.07 -1.44 15.60
C VAL A 435 -10.13 -1.98 16.55
N TRP A 436 -11.33 -2.27 16.05
CA TRP A 436 -12.38 -2.88 16.84
C TRP A 436 -11.95 -4.22 17.46
N ARG A 437 -11.38 -5.14 16.67
CA ARG A 437 -10.94 -6.45 17.15
C ARG A 437 -9.81 -6.36 18.18
N MET A 438 -8.85 -5.47 17.96
CA MET A 438 -7.75 -5.23 18.89
C MET A 438 -8.20 -4.57 20.20
N SER A 439 -9.29 -3.79 20.18
CA SER A 439 -9.85 -3.15 21.38
C SER A 439 -10.63 -4.12 22.29
N LEU A 440 -10.96 -5.33 21.82
CA LEU A 440 -11.66 -6.31 22.64
C LEU A 440 -10.83 -6.78 23.83
N LYS A 441 -11.53 -7.14 24.92
CA LYS A 441 -10.91 -7.42 26.24
C LYS A 441 -9.86 -8.52 26.18
N ASP A 442 -10.08 -9.57 25.38
CA ASP A 442 -9.17 -10.72 25.27
C ASP A 442 -7.77 -10.31 24.78
N VAL A 443 -7.69 -9.51 23.73
CA VAL A 443 -6.41 -9.03 23.19
C VAL A 443 -5.83 -7.92 24.08
N ARG A 444 -6.65 -6.91 24.37
CA ARG A 444 -6.20 -5.75 25.14
C ARG A 444 -5.67 -6.14 26.53
N GLN A 445 -6.41 -6.95 27.29
CA GLN A 445 -5.97 -7.37 28.63
C GLN A 445 -4.76 -8.28 28.57
N SER A 446 -4.66 -9.17 27.57
CA SER A 446 -3.52 -10.04 27.38
C SER A 446 -2.24 -9.23 27.09
N LEU A 447 -2.31 -8.18 26.28
CA LEU A 447 -1.20 -7.25 26.04
C LEU A 447 -0.78 -6.52 27.33
N TRP A 448 -1.76 -5.94 28.06
CA TRP A 448 -1.49 -5.18 29.30
C TRP A 448 -0.92 -6.05 30.45
N ARG A 449 -1.36 -7.30 30.55
CA ARG A 449 -0.89 -8.25 31.58
C ARG A 449 0.44 -8.93 31.21
N ARG A 450 1.15 -8.43 30.19
CA ARG A 450 2.39 -9.04 29.72
C ARG A 450 2.22 -10.49 29.28
N GLY A 451 1.14 -10.78 28.54
CA GLY A 451 0.75 -12.14 28.15
C GLY A 451 1.78 -12.90 27.31
N LEU A 452 2.80 -12.23 26.75
CA LEU A 452 3.94 -12.92 26.10
C LEU A 452 4.78 -13.70 27.12
N LYS A 453 4.86 -13.25 28.36
CA LYS A 453 5.57 -13.95 29.45
C LYS A 453 4.89 -15.29 29.79
N THR A 454 3.56 -15.32 29.71
CA THR A 454 2.74 -16.52 29.97
C THR A 454 2.44 -17.33 28.72
N GLY A 455 2.92 -16.88 27.53
CA GLY A 455 2.73 -17.58 26.27
C GLY A 455 1.31 -17.46 25.67
N GLU A 456 0.55 -16.43 26.08
CA GLU A 456 -0.82 -16.22 25.59
C GLU A 456 -0.89 -15.93 24.10
N ASP A 457 -1.67 -16.71 23.34
CA ASP A 457 -1.87 -16.49 21.90
C ASP A 457 -2.46 -15.09 21.58
N PRO A 458 -3.43 -14.51 22.32
CA PRO A 458 -3.93 -13.17 22.04
C PRO A 458 -2.87 -12.07 22.17
N ALA A 459 -1.96 -12.16 23.16
CA ALA A 459 -0.86 -11.22 23.30
C ALA A 459 0.12 -11.29 22.11
N ARG A 460 0.44 -12.50 21.68
CA ARG A 460 1.35 -12.75 20.54
C ARG A 460 0.76 -12.24 19.23
N VAL A 461 -0.51 -12.57 18.97
CA VAL A 461 -1.23 -12.07 17.78
C VAL A 461 -1.32 -10.55 17.81
N GLY A 462 -1.72 -9.98 18.96
CA GLY A 462 -1.83 -8.54 19.13
C GLY A 462 -0.51 -7.81 18.90
N ALA A 463 0.59 -8.31 19.48
CA ALA A 463 1.92 -7.73 19.29
C ALA A 463 2.37 -7.80 17.83
N SER A 464 2.16 -8.94 17.14
CA SER A 464 2.51 -9.08 15.73
C SER A 464 1.73 -8.10 14.84
N VAL A 465 0.44 -7.90 15.11
CA VAL A 465 -0.40 -6.93 14.38
C VAL A 465 0.07 -5.51 14.63
N LEU A 466 0.38 -5.14 15.87
CA LEU A 466 0.92 -3.82 16.18
C LEU A 466 2.25 -3.56 15.44
N LEU A 467 3.10 -4.58 15.30
CA LEU A 467 4.33 -4.47 14.53
C LEU A 467 4.07 -4.36 13.02
N LEU A 468 3.11 -5.12 12.46
CA LEU A 468 2.74 -4.99 11.03
C LEU A 468 2.17 -3.60 10.72
N VAL A 469 1.35 -3.04 11.60
CA VAL A 469 0.90 -1.64 11.48
C VAL A 469 2.08 -0.69 11.68
N GLY A 470 3.01 -1.02 12.58
CA GLY A 470 4.26 -0.29 12.80
C GLY A 470 5.12 -0.17 11.53
N VAL A 471 5.14 -1.22 10.68
CA VAL A 471 5.81 -1.14 9.36
C VAL A 471 5.24 -0.02 8.51
N LEU A 472 3.90 0.10 8.43
CA LEU A 472 3.22 1.14 7.66
C LEU A 472 3.55 2.55 8.20
N VAL A 473 3.48 2.71 9.52
CA VAL A 473 3.72 4.00 10.19
C VAL A 473 5.17 4.45 10.05
N LEU A 474 6.12 3.53 10.24
CA LEU A 474 7.55 3.83 10.13
C LEU A 474 7.99 4.04 8.68
N ASN A 475 7.45 3.26 7.72
CA ASN A 475 7.73 3.50 6.31
C ASN A 475 7.23 4.89 5.87
N ALA A 476 6.02 5.28 6.28
CA ALA A 476 5.49 6.61 6.00
C ALA A 476 6.37 7.72 6.60
N ALA A 477 6.90 7.53 7.82
CA ALA A 477 7.84 8.48 8.42
C ALA A 477 9.16 8.55 7.64
N VAL A 478 9.77 7.40 7.35
CA VAL A 478 11.05 7.35 6.62
C VAL A 478 10.91 7.93 5.21
N CYS A 479 9.89 7.54 4.45
CA CYS A 479 9.72 7.99 3.08
C CYS A 479 9.22 9.44 3.01
N GLY A 480 8.18 9.79 3.77
CA GLY A 480 7.61 11.14 3.76
C GLY A 480 8.61 12.20 4.21
N ILE A 481 9.28 11.97 5.35
CA ILE A 481 10.22 12.94 5.94
C ILE A 481 11.54 13.04 5.17
N LEU A 482 12.11 11.90 4.74
CA LEU A 482 13.47 11.87 4.18
C LEU A 482 13.51 11.95 2.64
N SER A 483 12.39 11.70 1.95
CA SER A 483 12.32 11.73 0.48
C SER A 483 11.20 12.62 -0.02
N GLY A 484 9.96 12.35 0.40
CA GLY A 484 8.77 13.08 0.05
C GLY A 484 7.53 12.17 0.00
N PRO A 485 6.32 12.72 0.15
CA PRO A 485 5.08 11.95 0.13
C PRO A 485 4.73 11.52 -1.30
N PHE A 486 5.04 10.26 -1.61
CA PHE A 486 4.67 9.60 -2.87
C PHE A 486 3.70 8.46 -2.63
N ALA A 487 2.59 8.42 -3.34
CA ALA A 487 1.62 7.32 -3.24
C ALA A 487 2.28 5.94 -3.39
N ARG A 488 3.28 5.79 -4.25
CA ARG A 488 4.05 4.55 -4.43
C ARG A 488 4.70 4.04 -3.15
N TYR A 489 5.23 4.92 -2.30
CA TYR A 489 5.96 4.48 -1.12
C TYR A 489 5.07 3.88 -0.03
N GLN A 490 3.82 4.30 0.06
CA GLN A 490 2.88 3.71 1.01
C GLN A 490 2.03 2.63 0.38
N SER A 491 1.60 2.80 -0.87
CA SER A 491 0.77 1.82 -1.56
C SER A 491 1.43 0.44 -1.70
N ARG A 492 2.77 0.37 -1.77
CA ARG A 492 3.53 -0.91 -1.80
C ARG A 492 3.45 -1.74 -0.51
N LEU A 493 2.90 -1.17 0.59
CA LEU A 493 2.80 -1.81 1.91
C LEU A 493 1.38 -1.93 2.44
N ILE A 494 0.41 -1.19 1.89
CA ILE A 494 -0.96 -1.11 2.44
C ILE A 494 -1.66 -2.47 2.55
N TRP A 495 -1.23 -3.45 1.76
CA TRP A 495 -1.72 -4.82 1.81
C TRP A 495 -1.47 -5.52 3.16
N LEU A 496 -0.52 -5.01 3.97
CA LEU A 496 -0.28 -5.50 5.33
C LEU A 496 -1.49 -5.30 6.23
N LEU A 497 -2.34 -4.30 5.97
CA LEU A 497 -3.51 -4.01 6.79
C LEU A 497 -4.61 -5.08 6.67
N PRO A 498 -5.17 -5.41 5.47
CA PRO A 498 -6.12 -6.50 5.34
C PRO A 498 -5.52 -7.88 5.61
N ILE A 499 -4.21 -8.09 5.35
CA ILE A 499 -3.52 -9.31 5.79
C ILE A 499 -3.55 -9.40 7.33
N SER A 500 -3.26 -8.31 8.05
CA SER A 500 -3.33 -8.27 9.52
C SER A 500 -4.72 -8.63 10.03
N LEU A 501 -5.78 -8.11 9.38
CA LEU A 501 -7.16 -8.46 9.70
C LEU A 501 -7.44 -9.95 9.47
N GLY A 502 -7.01 -10.50 8.33
CA GLY A 502 -7.17 -11.92 8.00
C GLY A 502 -6.42 -12.84 8.97
N LEU A 503 -5.21 -12.45 9.40
CA LEU A 503 -4.43 -13.15 10.42
C LEU A 503 -5.14 -13.18 11.77
N VAL A 504 -5.66 -12.04 12.22
CA VAL A 504 -6.43 -11.94 13.47
C VAL A 504 -7.71 -12.78 13.40
N ALA A 505 -8.46 -12.68 12.31
CA ALA A 505 -9.69 -13.47 12.11
C ALA A 505 -9.41 -14.98 12.11
N SER A 506 -8.26 -15.39 11.53
CA SER A 506 -7.84 -16.80 11.50
C SER A 506 -7.31 -17.30 12.85
N ALA A 507 -6.55 -16.47 13.57
CA ALA A 507 -5.90 -16.82 14.84
C ALA A 507 -6.86 -16.78 16.03
N LEU A 508 -7.73 -15.79 16.05
CA LEU A 508 -8.65 -15.48 17.15
C LEU A 508 -10.09 -15.44 16.64
N PRO A 509 -10.64 -16.56 16.18
CA PRO A 509 -11.98 -16.59 15.63
C PRO A 509 -12.99 -16.15 16.68
N MET A 510 -13.82 -15.20 16.31
CA MET A 510 -14.90 -14.76 17.15
C MET A 510 -15.94 -15.88 17.28
N ARG A 511 -16.20 -16.30 18.50
CA ARG A 511 -17.39 -17.10 18.75
C ARG A 511 -18.58 -16.15 18.60
N ILE A 512 -19.33 -16.30 17.52
CA ILE A 512 -20.53 -15.50 17.17
C ILE A 512 -21.53 -15.42 18.36
N LYS A 513 -21.48 -16.38 19.29
CA LYS A 513 -22.24 -16.37 20.54
C LYS A 513 -22.01 -15.11 21.42
N GLY A 514 -20.86 -14.45 21.32
CA GLY A 514 -20.56 -13.23 22.10
C GLY A 514 -20.91 -11.92 21.36
N LEU A 515 -21.03 -11.93 20.04
CA LEU A 515 -21.36 -10.74 19.25
C LEU A 515 -22.80 -10.28 19.48
N ALA A 516 -23.73 -11.22 19.57
CA ALA A 516 -25.15 -10.93 19.76
C ALA A 516 -25.44 -10.23 21.10
N PRO A 517 -24.89 -10.65 22.25
CA PRO A 517 -25.05 -9.91 23.52
C PRO A 517 -24.34 -8.55 23.54
N TRP A 518 -23.21 -8.41 22.84
CA TRP A 518 -22.48 -7.13 22.75
C TRP A 518 -23.26 -6.12 21.90
N ILE A 519 -23.71 -6.53 20.71
CA ILE A 519 -24.58 -5.71 19.85
C ILE A 519 -25.84 -5.33 20.60
N LYS A 520 -26.45 -6.29 21.32
CA LYS A 520 -27.65 -6.03 22.13
C LYS A 520 -27.39 -4.96 23.19
N ARG A 521 -26.30 -5.06 23.98
CA ARG A 521 -25.97 -4.06 25.02
C ARG A 521 -25.68 -2.67 24.47
N ARG A 522 -25.00 -2.58 23.34
CA ARG A 522 -24.76 -1.28 22.68
C ARG A 522 -26.05 -0.73 22.08
N TRP A 523 -26.87 -1.60 21.54
CA TRP A 523 -28.17 -1.23 21.00
C TRP A 523 -29.12 -0.76 22.09
N ASP A 524 -29.17 -1.45 23.23
CA ASP A 524 -29.98 -1.05 24.40
C ASP A 524 -29.56 0.36 24.88
N GLY A 525 -28.25 0.66 24.89
CA GLY A 525 -27.75 2.02 25.18
C GLY A 525 -28.14 3.09 24.15
N VAL A 526 -28.16 2.75 22.87
CA VAL A 526 -28.62 3.66 21.79
C VAL A 526 -30.15 3.81 21.86
N SER A 527 -30.86 2.76 22.13
CA SER A 527 -32.33 2.82 22.29
C SER A 527 -32.77 3.66 23.50
N ASP A 528 -32.04 3.59 24.61
CA ASP A 528 -32.28 4.45 25.78
C ASP A 528 -32.02 5.93 25.49
N LEU A 529 -30.94 6.22 24.75
CA LEU A 529 -30.62 7.60 24.31
C LEU A 529 -31.73 8.17 23.41
N TRP A 530 -32.22 7.33 22.49
CA TRP A 530 -33.26 7.71 21.55
C TRP A 530 -34.62 7.90 22.24
N GLU A 531 -35.00 7.02 23.16
CA GLU A 531 -36.24 7.16 23.92
C GLU A 531 -36.20 8.42 24.83
N ARG A 532 -35.05 8.77 25.39
CA ARG A 532 -34.83 10.06 26.07
C ARG A 532 -34.98 11.26 25.13
N ALA A 533 -34.43 11.18 23.91
CA ALA A 533 -34.61 12.22 22.91
C ALA A 533 -36.07 12.33 22.44
N ARG A 534 -36.78 11.19 22.35
CA ARG A 534 -38.21 11.13 21.99
C ARG A 534 -39.12 11.65 23.09
N ALA A 535 -38.73 11.56 24.36
CA ALA A 535 -39.46 12.12 25.49
C ALA A 535 -39.44 13.67 25.51
N GLN A 536 -38.59 14.32 24.71
CA GLN A 536 -38.55 15.79 24.57
C GLN A 536 -39.76 16.30 23.76
N PRO A 537 -40.50 17.32 24.24
CA PRO A 537 -41.81 17.72 23.67
C PRO A 537 -41.76 18.20 22.22
N VAL A 538 -40.62 18.76 21.79
CA VAL A 538 -40.41 19.28 20.43
C VAL A 538 -39.89 18.22 19.49
N ILE A 539 -38.86 17.47 19.92
CA ILE A 539 -38.16 16.48 19.12
C ILE A 539 -38.97 15.20 18.97
N GLY A 540 -39.72 14.82 20.01
CA GLY A 540 -40.52 13.61 20.05
C GLY A 540 -41.63 13.54 19.00
N ARG A 541 -42.11 14.69 18.51
CA ARG A 541 -43.13 14.74 17.43
C ARG A 541 -42.60 14.27 16.09
N PHE A 542 -41.26 14.35 15.85
CA PHE A 542 -40.62 14.01 14.61
C PHE A 542 -39.91 12.66 14.66
N LEU A 543 -39.70 12.07 15.84
CA LEU A 543 -38.98 10.83 16.01
C LEU A 543 -39.93 9.64 16.05
N PRO A 544 -39.86 8.69 15.07
CA PRO A 544 -40.69 7.47 15.09
C PRO A 544 -40.31 6.58 16.30
N PRO A 545 -41.23 5.73 16.80
CA PRO A 545 -40.93 4.77 17.84
C PRO A 545 -39.84 3.81 17.35
N LEU A 546 -38.78 3.63 18.15
CA LEU A 546 -37.75 2.61 17.94
C LEU A 546 -38.32 1.20 18.18
N GLY A 547 -39.38 0.83 17.47
CA GLY A 547 -39.81 -0.58 17.42
C GLY A 547 -38.64 -1.39 16.88
N GLY A 548 -38.07 -2.31 17.70
CA GLY A 548 -36.78 -2.92 17.50
C GLY A 548 -36.48 -3.50 16.12
N HIS A 549 -37.48 -3.87 15.33
CA HIS A 549 -37.31 -4.44 13.98
C HIS A 549 -37.18 -3.35 12.89
N PHE A 550 -37.93 -2.25 13.01
CA PHE A 550 -37.89 -1.19 11.99
C PHE A 550 -36.53 -0.47 11.94
N MET A 551 -36.00 -0.11 13.12
CA MET A 551 -34.72 0.58 13.15
C MET A 551 -33.55 -0.33 12.75
N ARG A 552 -33.56 -1.61 13.15
CA ARG A 552 -32.57 -2.58 12.65
C ARG A 552 -32.64 -2.68 11.13
N PHE A 553 -33.84 -2.68 10.56
CA PHE A 553 -34.06 -2.68 9.13
C PHE A 553 -33.51 -1.41 8.46
N CYS A 554 -33.70 -0.24 9.08
CA CYS A 554 -33.11 1.02 8.60
C CYS A 554 -31.57 1.01 8.63
N CYS A 555 -30.97 0.46 9.70
CA CYS A 555 -29.51 0.29 9.77
C CYS A 555 -28.98 -0.66 8.68
N VAL A 556 -29.69 -1.77 8.44
CA VAL A 556 -29.35 -2.68 7.33
C VAL A 556 -29.58 -2.01 5.98
N GLY A 557 -30.60 -1.17 5.85
CA GLY A 557 -30.81 -0.32 4.69
C GLY A 557 -29.67 0.67 4.45
N GLY A 558 -29.16 1.29 5.51
CA GLY A 558 -27.96 2.15 5.45
C GLY A 558 -26.71 1.40 4.99
N LEU A 559 -26.48 0.19 5.53
CA LEU A 559 -25.40 -0.67 5.05
C LEU A 559 -25.60 -1.06 3.57
N GLY A 560 -26.84 -1.42 3.20
CA GLY A 560 -27.21 -1.72 1.82
C GLY A 560 -26.94 -0.53 0.88
N PHE A 561 -27.24 0.69 1.34
CA PHE A 561 -26.95 1.90 0.59
C PHE A 561 -25.43 2.11 0.36
N ILE A 562 -24.60 1.88 1.39
CA ILE A 562 -23.14 1.99 1.27
C ILE A 562 -22.62 0.97 0.24
N VAL A 563 -23.10 -0.28 0.31
CA VAL A 563 -22.71 -1.34 -0.64
C VAL A 563 -23.20 -0.99 -2.05
N ASP A 564 -24.45 -0.58 -2.18
CA ASP A 564 -25.08 -0.21 -3.45
C ASP A 564 -24.36 0.96 -4.13
N PHE A 565 -24.12 2.04 -3.37
CA PHE A 565 -23.45 3.23 -3.90
C PHE A 565 -22.00 2.96 -4.27
N GLY A 566 -21.26 2.23 -3.43
CA GLY A 566 -19.87 1.86 -3.73
C GLY A 566 -19.77 0.99 -4.98
N VAL A 567 -20.63 -0.01 -5.13
CA VAL A 567 -20.67 -0.85 -6.34
C VAL A 567 -21.15 -0.06 -7.57
N LEU A 568 -22.14 0.83 -7.41
CA LEU A 568 -22.66 1.68 -8.49
C LEU A 568 -21.56 2.58 -9.05
N THR A 569 -20.89 3.34 -8.19
CA THR A 569 -19.80 4.25 -8.61
C THR A 569 -18.70 3.48 -9.30
N THR A 570 -18.23 2.38 -8.68
CA THR A 570 -17.20 1.51 -9.25
C THR A 570 -17.55 1.04 -10.66
N ILE A 571 -18.79 0.58 -10.89
CA ILE A 571 -19.23 0.05 -12.20
C ILE A 571 -19.39 1.18 -13.24
N VAL A 572 -19.86 2.35 -12.80
CA VAL A 572 -19.96 3.54 -13.68
C VAL A 572 -18.58 4.01 -14.11
N ASP A 573 -17.63 4.06 -13.18
CA ASP A 573 -16.24 4.45 -13.46
C ASP A 573 -15.52 3.45 -14.39
N LEU A 574 -15.96 2.17 -14.40
CA LEU A 574 -15.53 1.17 -15.40
C LEU A 574 -16.16 1.41 -16.80
N GLY A 575 -16.88 2.51 -16.99
CA GLY A 575 -17.48 2.88 -18.28
C GLY A 575 -18.84 2.22 -18.58
N VAL A 576 -19.44 1.53 -17.61
CA VAL A 576 -20.78 0.96 -17.78
C VAL A 576 -21.84 2.05 -17.66
N ASN A 577 -22.82 2.02 -18.53
CA ASN A 577 -23.95 2.95 -18.49
C ASN A 577 -24.59 3.01 -17.09
N LYS A 578 -24.87 4.21 -16.58
CA LYS A 578 -25.41 4.48 -15.22
C LYS A 578 -26.67 3.67 -14.89
N ILE A 579 -27.50 3.37 -15.88
CA ILE A 579 -28.73 2.59 -15.70
C ILE A 579 -28.40 1.10 -15.55
N ALA A 580 -27.53 0.56 -16.39
CA ALA A 580 -27.07 -0.83 -16.28
C ALA A 580 -26.28 -1.07 -15.01
N ALA A 581 -25.40 -0.15 -14.62
CA ALA A 581 -24.65 -0.17 -13.37
C ALA A 581 -25.59 -0.21 -12.15
N ARG A 582 -26.70 0.51 -12.19
CA ARG A 582 -27.72 0.52 -11.14
C ARG A 582 -28.38 -0.84 -10.92
N LEU A 583 -28.65 -1.59 -11.98
CA LEU A 583 -29.21 -2.95 -11.89
C LEU A 583 -28.22 -3.92 -11.21
N LEU A 584 -26.96 -3.82 -11.56
CA LEU A 584 -25.90 -4.67 -10.99
C LEU A 584 -25.63 -4.33 -9.52
N SER A 585 -25.48 -3.04 -9.18
CA SER A 585 -25.21 -2.60 -7.81
C SER A 585 -26.35 -3.00 -6.86
N PHE A 586 -27.59 -2.82 -7.30
CA PHE A 586 -28.78 -3.25 -6.54
C PHE A 586 -28.78 -4.76 -6.27
N SER A 587 -28.42 -5.58 -7.26
CA SER A 587 -28.36 -7.04 -7.08
C SER A 587 -27.38 -7.46 -5.98
N VAL A 588 -26.21 -6.82 -5.93
CA VAL A 588 -25.20 -7.06 -4.89
C VAL A 588 -25.71 -6.59 -3.52
N ALA A 589 -26.32 -5.41 -3.45
CA ALA A 589 -26.88 -4.85 -2.22
C ALA A 589 -28.02 -5.70 -1.65
N VAL A 590 -28.88 -6.29 -2.52
CA VAL A 590 -29.97 -7.19 -2.10
C VAL A 590 -29.44 -8.44 -1.43
N VAL A 591 -28.41 -9.07 -1.96
CA VAL A 591 -27.77 -10.24 -1.34
C VAL A 591 -27.16 -9.86 0.02
N ALA A 592 -26.43 -8.76 0.11
CA ALA A 592 -25.82 -8.29 1.35
C ALA A 592 -26.87 -7.99 2.43
N THR A 593 -27.91 -7.24 2.07
CA THR A 593 -28.98 -6.87 3.01
C THR A 593 -29.85 -8.08 3.42
N TRP A 594 -30.08 -9.04 2.53
CA TRP A 594 -30.79 -10.29 2.91
C TRP A 594 -30.01 -11.07 3.96
N LEU A 595 -28.70 -11.25 3.77
CA LEU A 595 -27.86 -11.96 4.73
C LEU A 595 -27.87 -11.29 6.10
N VAL A 596 -27.73 -9.97 6.16
CA VAL A 596 -27.71 -9.22 7.42
C VAL A 596 -29.10 -9.20 8.06
N ASN A 597 -30.17 -9.00 7.30
CA ASN A 597 -31.54 -9.03 7.80
C ASN A 597 -31.89 -10.40 8.41
N ARG A 598 -31.46 -11.48 7.77
CA ARG A 598 -31.69 -12.84 8.27
C ARG A 598 -30.98 -13.08 9.60
N VAL A 599 -29.71 -12.65 9.73
CA VAL A 599 -28.89 -12.93 10.93
C VAL A 599 -29.19 -11.97 12.08
N TRP A 600 -29.61 -10.74 11.77
CA TRP A 600 -29.72 -9.67 12.76
C TRP A 600 -31.13 -9.11 12.94
N THR A 601 -31.76 -8.63 11.86
CA THR A 601 -33.07 -7.94 11.98
C THR A 601 -34.19 -8.88 12.38
N PHE A 602 -34.27 -10.05 11.76
CA PHE A 602 -35.36 -11.02 11.93
C PHE A 602 -34.89 -12.31 12.58
N ARG A 603 -33.87 -12.23 13.43
CA ARG A 603 -33.27 -13.37 14.12
C ARG A 603 -34.25 -14.14 14.99
N ASP A 604 -35.23 -13.46 15.62
CA ASP A 604 -36.20 -14.02 16.53
C ASP A 604 -37.43 -14.59 15.80
N TYR A 605 -37.26 -14.95 14.52
CA TYR A 605 -38.31 -15.52 13.70
C TYR A 605 -38.46 -17.03 13.96
N ASP A 606 -39.54 -17.41 14.64
CA ASP A 606 -39.92 -18.80 14.96
C ASP A 606 -40.89 -19.42 13.92
N GLY A 607 -40.81 -19.00 12.65
CA GLY A 607 -41.64 -19.55 11.59
C GLY A 607 -41.09 -20.88 11.03
N PRO A 608 -41.91 -21.61 10.23
CA PRO A 608 -41.51 -22.87 9.64
C PRO A 608 -40.23 -22.69 8.82
N LYS A 609 -39.26 -23.60 9.00
CA LYS A 609 -37.98 -23.59 8.29
C LYS A 609 -38.22 -23.72 6.77
N ARG A 610 -38.25 -22.59 6.07
CA ARG A 610 -38.26 -22.56 4.59
C ARG A 610 -36.88 -22.90 4.05
N SER A 611 -36.80 -23.48 2.84
CA SER A 611 -35.53 -23.63 2.17
C SER A 611 -34.92 -22.25 1.90
N LEU A 612 -33.59 -22.11 2.01
CA LEU A 612 -32.86 -20.86 1.74
C LEU A 612 -33.26 -20.22 0.42
N ALA A 613 -33.40 -21.04 -0.63
CA ALA A 613 -33.79 -20.57 -1.96
C ALA A 613 -35.21 -19.95 -1.96
N ARG A 614 -36.17 -20.54 -1.24
CA ARG A 614 -37.55 -20.02 -1.17
C ARG A 614 -37.62 -18.75 -0.33
N GLU A 615 -36.83 -18.66 0.75
CA GLU A 615 -36.74 -17.45 1.58
C GLU A 615 -36.11 -16.31 0.77
N PHE A 616 -34.96 -16.58 0.13
CA PHE A 616 -34.30 -15.59 -0.74
C PHE A 616 -35.18 -15.16 -1.91
N GLY A 617 -35.87 -16.10 -2.58
CA GLY A 617 -36.80 -15.77 -3.67
C GLY A 617 -37.95 -14.86 -3.20
N SER A 618 -38.53 -15.13 -2.01
CA SER A 618 -39.55 -14.24 -1.43
C SER A 618 -38.98 -12.87 -1.06
N TYR A 619 -37.76 -12.82 -0.53
CA TYR A 619 -37.08 -11.56 -0.21
C TYR A 619 -36.78 -10.76 -1.48
N LEU A 620 -36.27 -11.42 -2.51
CA LEU A 620 -35.97 -10.81 -3.81
C LEU A 620 -37.24 -10.23 -4.45
N SER A 621 -38.37 -10.95 -4.40
CA SER A 621 -39.66 -10.46 -4.93
C SER A 621 -40.12 -9.17 -4.25
N VAL A 622 -40.01 -9.10 -2.91
CA VAL A 622 -40.33 -7.87 -2.16
C VAL A 622 -39.39 -6.74 -2.50
N GLN A 623 -38.09 -7.02 -2.55
CA GLN A 623 -37.07 -6.02 -2.89
C GLN A 623 -37.24 -5.52 -4.31
N SER A 624 -37.67 -6.36 -5.24
CA SER A 624 -37.94 -5.95 -6.65
C SER A 624 -39.04 -4.91 -6.78
N VAL A 625 -40.11 -5.01 -5.94
CA VAL A 625 -41.18 -3.99 -5.91
C VAL A 625 -40.65 -2.66 -5.35
N GLY A 626 -39.93 -2.71 -4.24
CA GLY A 626 -39.27 -1.52 -3.67
C GLY A 626 -38.21 -0.93 -4.60
N PHE A 627 -37.50 -1.81 -5.35
CA PHE A 627 -36.55 -1.38 -6.36
C PHE A 627 -37.20 -0.66 -7.55
N ALA A 628 -38.36 -1.10 -8.01
CA ALA A 628 -39.05 -0.40 -9.08
C ALA A 628 -39.33 1.06 -8.72
N ALA A 629 -39.77 1.33 -7.49
CA ALA A 629 -39.94 2.69 -7.00
C ALA A 629 -38.59 3.43 -6.83
N ASN A 630 -37.59 2.77 -6.26
CA ASN A 630 -36.23 3.31 -6.14
C ASN A 630 -35.64 3.67 -7.49
N PHE A 631 -35.74 2.74 -8.47
CA PHE A 631 -35.18 2.90 -9.81
C PHE A 631 -35.87 4.04 -10.57
N ALA A 632 -37.18 4.16 -10.48
CA ALA A 632 -37.92 5.25 -11.13
C ALA A 632 -37.46 6.63 -10.60
N VAL A 633 -37.34 6.76 -9.26
CA VAL A 633 -36.89 8.02 -8.66
C VAL A 633 -35.40 8.28 -8.96
N TYR A 634 -34.54 7.28 -8.89
CA TYR A 634 -33.13 7.40 -9.29
C TYR A 634 -33.01 7.91 -10.73
N THR A 635 -33.71 7.25 -11.68
CA THR A 635 -33.69 7.61 -13.09
C THR A 635 -34.19 9.03 -13.30
N ALA A 636 -35.28 9.44 -12.64
CA ALA A 636 -35.78 10.79 -12.72
C ALA A 636 -34.73 11.83 -12.26
N VAL A 637 -33.99 11.55 -11.18
CA VAL A 637 -32.92 12.45 -10.70
C VAL A 637 -31.75 12.50 -11.69
N ILE A 638 -31.33 11.37 -12.25
CA ILE A 638 -30.22 11.33 -13.24
C ILE A 638 -30.54 12.16 -14.49
N TYR A 639 -31.78 12.16 -14.95
CA TYR A 639 -32.17 12.88 -16.19
C TYR A 639 -32.71 14.28 -15.96
N ALA A 640 -33.29 14.58 -14.80
CA ALA A 640 -33.94 15.84 -14.51
C ALA A 640 -33.14 16.84 -13.67
N ALA A 641 -32.18 16.37 -12.86
CA ALA A 641 -31.40 17.25 -11.98
C ALA A 641 -30.23 17.92 -12.73
N PRO A 642 -30.13 19.26 -12.72
CA PRO A 642 -29.05 19.99 -13.40
C PRO A 642 -27.76 19.97 -12.56
N VAL A 643 -27.26 18.79 -12.22
CA VAL A 643 -26.04 18.60 -11.43
C VAL A 643 -24.87 18.27 -12.35
N HIS A 644 -23.86 19.14 -12.39
CA HIS A 644 -22.69 18.97 -13.26
C HIS A 644 -21.65 17.98 -12.69
N ASN A 645 -21.64 17.77 -11.37
CA ASN A 645 -20.76 16.80 -10.75
C ASN A 645 -21.39 15.41 -10.79
N GLU A 646 -20.75 14.48 -11.50
CA GLU A 646 -21.25 13.13 -11.73
C GLU A 646 -21.45 12.33 -10.45
N HIS A 647 -20.49 12.36 -9.53
CA HIS A 647 -20.60 11.64 -8.25
C HIS A 647 -21.69 12.22 -7.35
N LEU A 648 -21.85 13.53 -7.33
CA LEU A 648 -22.95 14.18 -6.60
C LEU A 648 -24.31 13.81 -7.20
N GLN A 649 -24.43 13.75 -8.51
CA GLN A 649 -25.65 13.30 -9.20
C GLN A 649 -26.00 11.86 -8.85
N LEU A 650 -25.01 10.95 -8.86
CA LEU A 650 -25.18 9.56 -8.46
C LEU A 650 -25.58 9.43 -6.98
N LEU A 651 -24.97 10.21 -6.11
CA LEU A 651 -25.30 10.24 -4.68
C LEU A 651 -26.74 10.69 -4.44
N LEU A 652 -27.15 11.81 -5.01
CA LEU A 652 -28.50 12.36 -4.86
C LEU A 652 -29.55 11.41 -5.44
N GLY A 653 -29.29 10.83 -6.60
CA GLY A 653 -30.18 9.84 -7.22
C GLY A 653 -30.33 8.59 -6.34
N SER A 654 -29.24 8.08 -5.82
CA SER A 654 -29.24 6.90 -4.95
C SER A 654 -29.93 7.14 -3.61
N LEU A 655 -29.71 8.29 -2.98
CA LEU A 655 -30.38 8.67 -1.71
C LEU A 655 -31.90 8.82 -1.91
N ALA A 656 -32.33 9.55 -2.93
CA ALA A 656 -33.74 9.75 -3.23
C ALA A 656 -34.45 8.44 -3.57
N GLY A 657 -33.83 7.60 -4.40
CA GLY A 657 -34.32 6.28 -4.75
C GLY A 657 -34.45 5.35 -3.54
N THR A 658 -33.43 5.33 -2.66
CA THR A 658 -33.45 4.50 -1.45
C THR A 658 -34.54 4.92 -0.46
N ALA A 659 -34.76 6.23 -0.30
CA ALA A 659 -35.83 6.74 0.55
C ALA A 659 -37.22 6.30 0.03
N ALA A 660 -37.44 6.34 -1.29
CA ALA A 660 -38.70 5.89 -1.90
C ALA A 660 -38.97 4.40 -1.72
N GLY A 661 -37.93 3.55 -1.83
CA GLY A 661 -38.04 2.11 -1.68
C GLY A 661 -38.15 1.61 -0.23
N LEU A 662 -37.63 2.38 0.76
CA LEU A 662 -37.45 1.93 2.15
C LEU A 662 -38.73 1.43 2.82
N VAL A 663 -39.82 2.18 2.69
CA VAL A 663 -41.11 1.84 3.36
C VAL A 663 -41.71 0.58 2.73
N ILE A 664 -41.68 0.46 1.42
CA ILE A 664 -42.18 -0.71 0.68
C ILE A 664 -41.39 -1.95 1.06
N ASN A 665 -40.07 -1.84 1.07
CA ASN A 665 -39.17 -2.95 1.42
C ASN A 665 -39.36 -3.42 2.86
N TYR A 666 -39.53 -2.50 3.81
CA TYR A 666 -39.76 -2.86 5.21
C TYR A 666 -41.09 -3.59 5.44
N LEU A 667 -42.16 -3.03 4.92
CA LEU A 667 -43.50 -3.64 5.09
C LEU A 667 -43.56 -5.00 4.39
N GLY A 668 -43.01 -5.14 3.20
CA GLY A 668 -42.94 -6.40 2.49
C GLY A 668 -42.08 -7.45 3.21
N ALA A 669 -40.87 -7.04 3.66
CA ALA A 669 -40.00 -7.95 4.42
C ALA A 669 -40.70 -8.44 5.71
N LYS A 670 -41.31 -7.54 6.47
CA LYS A 670 -41.98 -7.84 7.73
C LYS A 670 -43.19 -8.76 7.54
N HIS A 671 -44.05 -8.49 6.56
CA HIS A 671 -45.33 -9.14 6.43
C HIS A 671 -45.38 -10.34 5.48
N LEU A 672 -44.48 -10.38 4.48
CA LEU A 672 -44.46 -11.42 3.45
C LEU A 672 -43.28 -12.40 3.60
N VAL A 673 -42.11 -11.93 3.96
CA VAL A 673 -40.89 -12.78 4.04
C VAL A 673 -40.73 -13.37 5.43
N PHE A 674 -40.71 -12.52 6.45
CA PHE A 674 -40.46 -12.87 7.86
C PHE A 674 -41.76 -12.80 8.71
N ARG A 675 -42.86 -13.38 8.22
CA ARG A 675 -44.17 -13.38 8.86
C ARG A 675 -44.12 -14.28 10.10
N ARG A 676 -44.47 -13.76 11.28
CA ARG A 676 -44.73 -14.58 12.48
C ARG A 676 -45.88 -15.56 12.18
N GLY A 677 -45.63 -16.85 12.34
CA GLY A 677 -46.72 -17.82 12.35
C GLY A 677 -47.68 -17.45 13.46
N VAL A 678 -48.93 -17.14 13.11
CA VAL A 678 -50.02 -17.10 14.10
C VAL A 678 -50.12 -18.52 14.66
N ARG A 679 -49.73 -18.76 15.89
CA ARG A 679 -50.15 -19.97 16.60
C ARG A 679 -51.68 -19.90 16.64
N ALA A 680 -52.33 -20.78 15.90
CA ALA A 680 -53.70 -21.08 16.16
C ALA A 680 -53.75 -21.65 17.58
N SER A 681 -54.37 -20.89 18.47
CA SER A 681 -54.74 -21.31 19.83
C SER A 681 -55.66 -22.52 19.80
#